data_7bcbe038cfe17d32b86f220354383e3f
#
_entry.id   7bcbe038cfe17d32b86f220354383e3f
#
_cell.length_a   1.000
_cell.length_b   1.000
_cell.length_c   1.000
_cell.angle_alpha   90.00
_cell.angle_beta   90.00
_cell.angle_gamma   90.00
#
_symmetry.space_group_name_H-M   'P 1'
#
loop_
_entity.id
_entity.type
_entity.pdbx_description
1 polymer ?
#
loop_
_entity_poly.entity_id
_entity_poly.type
_entity_poly.pdbx_seq_one_letter_code
_entity_poly.pdbx_strand_id
1 'polypeptide(L)'
;MTRGVLVLIAAMLARTAHAQMVLEPELPRSVRAALEAPGLKPSEQRELRLRHGLWTPEDLDTPARRAEAALRCWRLDDESLADPAVPVSVRAEALIRRGRAGEAESLLTGCPEPECAALRARALVLQGRAQEACERLRPLEEAARDPNADGATLCRGAEALILRGTLETVGSDGWRTAAAWLGRARELDRLDPQVPAIEGRLLIGRHNREEGVPALQQAIALDPRASAVLHDLGRAALEAFDFDSAARAAVMLRRCNPEHPLADLLDVERLLLTEDIDGAAAVLDRLQARWPEMPEPMALRAALLARRWDQAGLSAALQAMDAHFPGQALGAATAGRLLALHRQYDAAERLLRQAIERRPAWSDPRGELGQLMLQTGRDAEARTALAEAAERDPFDKRSAFGRWLLDEMAGYRTIETPHFRIRVKPGVDEAVAEGMPEALESMHHEVSGWFGHEPSARTTIELLPDHEFFAVRITGMPGIHTMAASTGPVIALEAPRRGNPRKHLGTYDWLEVLRHEYAHTVTLSQTDNRIPHWLTEALAVRVETRPRSMQTCEMLARALAGNRLFTLDRIKWAFVRPETPKDRALAYAQGHWMVEYMEHRWGREAIPKLLDRYRAGDDEPAAMRAALGIDPQAFFADFLPWAREQVQAWGLLASPSMDEFMEQARSADPALVERSAEARIDRVEAVAKRLAAGCGAPATGEALQATRWPAAKLPAVHMPDTMIDAWLSEWPSHPDLLEMRIRRRLKDQPELNETTRAFLDLYRQARPVDPWPDQLLAAAARSAGDFRAALPHLRRLDAQEERDPAYALEIARLEREAGRTSEALEAVEKAARIDGYDPATRELAAAIAIEADELATAMRHLRALRLLEPEVQRHVEQIKRLQRL
;
A
#
# COMPACT_ATOMS: atom_id res chain seq x y z
N MET A 1 -9.47 12.06 -10.88
CA MET A 1 -9.02 10.77 -10.30
C MET A 1 -8.58 11.04 -8.88
N THR A 2 -9.50 10.93 -7.96
CA THR A 2 -9.22 11.01 -6.53
C THR A 2 -8.41 9.78 -6.14
N ARG A 3 -7.13 9.95 -5.89
CA ARG A 3 -6.29 8.93 -5.24
C ARG A 3 -6.40 9.19 -3.75
N GLY A 4 -7.24 8.41 -3.08
CA GLY A 4 -7.27 8.39 -1.62
C GLY A 4 -5.90 8.07 -1.09
N VAL A 5 -5.53 8.73 -0.05
CA VAL A 5 -4.29 8.57 0.67
C VAL A 5 -4.32 7.25 1.41
N LEU A 6 -3.23 6.52 1.40
CA LEU A 6 -3.17 5.19 1.97
C LEU A 6 -2.29 5.10 3.17
N VAL A 7 -2.86 4.59 4.17
CA VAL A 7 -2.20 4.23 5.42
C VAL A 7 -1.78 2.75 5.46
N LEU A 8 -2.22 1.94 4.57
CA LEU A 8 -1.63 0.63 4.34
C LEU A 8 -0.77 0.69 3.09
N ILE A 9 0.40 1.06 3.31
CA ILE A 9 1.62 0.98 2.53
C ILE A 9 1.65 -0.22 1.58
N ALA A 10 1.04 -1.25 1.99
CA ALA A 10 1.01 -2.56 1.45
C ALA A 10 0.37 -2.72 0.11
N ALA A 11 -0.77 -2.20 -0.02
CA ALA A 11 -1.62 -2.54 -1.14
C ALA A 11 -1.38 -1.67 -2.37
N MET A 12 -0.53 -0.66 -2.26
CA MET A 12 -0.21 0.23 -3.38
C MET A 12 1.01 -0.15 -4.18
N LEU A 13 1.87 -0.99 -3.64
CA LEU A 13 3.04 -1.51 -4.36
C LEU A 13 2.68 -2.43 -5.52
N ALA A 14 1.46 -2.85 -5.61
CA ALA A 14 1.08 -3.95 -6.47
C ALA A 14 0.73 -3.57 -7.91
N ARG A 15 1.28 -2.60 -8.56
CA ARG A 15 1.20 -2.58 -10.04
C ARG A 15 1.79 -1.33 -10.71
N THR A 16 2.97 -0.93 -10.29
CA THR A 16 3.90 -0.43 -11.31
C THR A 16 4.64 -1.65 -11.83
N ALA A 17 4.71 -1.82 -13.12
CA ALA A 17 5.44 -2.82 -13.90
C ALA A 17 6.59 -3.60 -13.18
N HIS A 18 6.34 -4.14 -12.00
CA HIS A 18 7.12 -5.23 -11.47
C HIS A 18 6.65 -6.45 -12.24
N ALA A 19 7.53 -7.00 -13.03
CA ALA A 19 7.28 -8.27 -13.69
C ALA A 19 6.65 -9.21 -12.66
N GLN A 20 5.48 -9.76 -12.98
CA GLN A 20 4.78 -10.69 -12.11
C GLN A 20 5.77 -11.76 -11.65
N MET A 21 5.86 -12.01 -10.34
CA MET A 21 6.81 -12.98 -9.79
C MET A 21 6.59 -14.34 -10.47
N VAL A 22 7.62 -14.82 -11.15
CA VAL A 22 7.58 -16.12 -11.86
C VAL A 22 7.89 -17.20 -10.85
N LEU A 23 6.88 -18.00 -10.51
CA LEU A 23 7.00 -19.11 -9.56
C LEU A 23 7.17 -20.45 -10.27
N GLU A 24 6.84 -20.53 -11.55
CA GLU A 24 7.00 -21.73 -12.41
C GLU A 24 7.85 -21.32 -13.63
N PRO A 25 9.15 -21.07 -13.44
CA PRO A 25 10.02 -20.80 -14.59
C PRO A 25 10.23 -22.05 -15.43
N GLU A 26 10.49 -21.86 -16.70
CA GLU A 26 10.88 -22.97 -17.57
C GLU A 26 12.24 -23.54 -17.13
N LEU A 27 12.37 -24.87 -17.20
CA LEU A 27 13.65 -25.55 -16.98
C LEU A 27 14.72 -25.01 -17.97
N PRO A 28 15.88 -24.56 -17.49
CA PRO A 28 16.93 -24.02 -18.33
C PRO A 28 17.34 -24.99 -19.43
N ARG A 29 17.59 -24.47 -20.63
CA ARG A 29 18.06 -25.27 -21.77
C ARG A 29 19.36 -26.03 -21.46
N SER A 30 20.23 -25.45 -20.66
CA SER A 30 21.47 -26.08 -20.19
C SER A 30 21.25 -27.32 -19.33
N VAL A 31 20.22 -27.33 -18.46
CA VAL A 31 19.84 -28.50 -17.67
C VAL A 31 19.25 -29.59 -18.58
N ARG A 32 18.37 -29.22 -19.51
CA ARG A 32 17.85 -30.17 -20.52
C ARG A 32 18.98 -30.81 -21.35
N ALA A 33 19.89 -29.99 -21.83
CA ALA A 33 21.06 -30.45 -22.58
C ALA A 33 21.94 -31.39 -21.76
N ALA A 34 22.15 -31.10 -20.45
CA ALA A 34 22.90 -31.96 -19.57
C ALA A 34 22.22 -33.33 -19.36
N LEU A 35 20.88 -33.35 -19.24
CA LEU A 35 20.10 -34.59 -19.08
C LEU A 35 20.04 -35.44 -20.37
N GLU A 36 20.15 -34.81 -21.53
CA GLU A 36 20.10 -35.42 -22.86
C GLU A 36 21.50 -35.67 -23.48
N ALA A 37 22.56 -35.40 -22.72
CA ALA A 37 23.92 -35.49 -23.21
C ALA A 37 24.25 -36.90 -23.76
N PRO A 38 24.82 -37.03 -24.97
CA PRO A 38 25.18 -38.32 -25.52
C PRO A 38 26.20 -39.04 -24.65
N GLY A 39 25.97 -40.34 -24.36
CA GLY A 39 26.90 -41.18 -23.58
C GLY A 39 26.72 -41.09 -22.05
N LEU A 40 25.74 -40.34 -21.56
CA LEU A 40 25.39 -40.27 -20.16
C LEU A 40 24.89 -41.65 -19.66
N LYS A 41 25.50 -42.16 -18.59
CA LYS A 41 25.07 -43.42 -17.99
C LYS A 41 23.73 -43.27 -17.28
N PRO A 42 22.86 -44.29 -17.20
CA PRO A 42 21.59 -44.20 -16.48
C PRO A 42 21.70 -43.76 -15.02
N SER A 43 22.81 -44.10 -14.34
CA SER A 43 23.09 -43.67 -12.96
C SER A 43 23.39 -42.17 -12.90
N GLU A 44 24.19 -41.64 -13.84
CA GLU A 44 24.55 -40.22 -13.92
C GLU A 44 23.31 -39.40 -14.30
N GLN A 45 22.47 -39.88 -15.22
CA GLN A 45 21.22 -39.23 -15.57
C GLN A 45 20.25 -39.18 -14.40
N ARG A 46 20.18 -40.23 -13.59
CA ARG A 46 19.40 -40.30 -12.36
C ARG A 46 19.88 -39.27 -11.34
N GLU A 47 21.19 -39.20 -11.08
CA GLU A 47 21.77 -38.21 -10.19
C GLU A 47 21.48 -36.76 -10.61
N LEU A 48 21.56 -36.48 -11.90
CA LEU A 48 21.14 -35.19 -12.45
C LEU A 48 19.64 -34.91 -12.21
N ARG A 49 18.74 -35.90 -12.42
CA ARG A 49 17.30 -35.71 -12.10
C ARG A 49 17.08 -35.47 -10.63
N LEU A 50 17.76 -36.22 -9.76
CA LEU A 50 17.68 -36.01 -8.30
C LEU A 50 18.17 -34.61 -7.91
N ARG A 51 19.30 -34.20 -8.46
CA ARG A 51 19.88 -32.87 -8.19
C ARG A 51 18.94 -31.75 -8.56
N HIS A 52 18.31 -31.85 -9.74
CA HIS A 52 17.40 -30.82 -10.28
C HIS A 52 15.93 -30.98 -9.91
N GLY A 53 15.60 -31.85 -8.95
CA GLY A 53 14.21 -32.02 -8.50
C GLY A 53 13.28 -32.64 -9.55
N LEU A 54 13.82 -33.34 -10.54
CA LEU A 54 13.10 -33.93 -11.67
C LEU A 54 12.89 -35.45 -11.55
N TRP A 55 13.15 -36.00 -10.37
CA TRP A 55 13.05 -37.45 -10.12
C TRP A 55 11.65 -37.99 -10.35
N THR A 56 11.62 -39.23 -10.80
CA THR A 56 10.41 -40.07 -10.86
C THR A 56 10.41 -41.08 -9.70
N PRO A 57 9.31 -41.80 -9.42
CA PRO A 57 9.28 -42.83 -8.41
C PRO A 57 10.37 -43.91 -8.60
N GLU A 58 10.72 -44.25 -9.83
CA GLU A 58 11.75 -45.22 -10.18
C GLU A 58 13.16 -44.78 -9.81
N ASP A 59 13.38 -43.44 -9.72
CA ASP A 59 14.66 -42.89 -9.30
C ASP A 59 14.88 -43.03 -7.80
N LEU A 60 13.79 -43.25 -7.00
CA LEU A 60 13.78 -43.35 -5.54
C LEU A 60 13.89 -44.81 -5.06
N ASP A 61 14.78 -45.58 -5.65
CA ASP A 61 14.96 -47.01 -5.45
C ASP A 61 15.61 -47.41 -4.11
N THR A 62 16.25 -46.45 -3.42
CA THR A 62 16.88 -46.69 -2.11
C THR A 62 16.17 -45.96 -0.96
N PRO A 63 16.27 -46.44 0.29
CA PRO A 63 15.76 -45.67 1.45
C PRO A 63 16.34 -44.27 1.55
N ALA A 64 17.64 -44.12 1.31
CA ALA A 64 18.32 -42.82 1.33
C ALA A 64 17.72 -41.84 0.35
N ARG A 65 17.48 -42.24 -0.93
CA ARG A 65 16.88 -41.36 -1.94
C ARG A 65 15.43 -41.00 -1.63
N ARG A 66 14.66 -41.97 -1.09
CA ARG A 66 13.29 -41.68 -0.62
C ARG A 66 13.28 -40.66 0.51
N ALA A 67 14.18 -40.85 1.50
CA ALA A 67 14.30 -39.93 2.62
C ALA A 67 14.75 -38.51 2.18
N GLU A 68 15.71 -38.40 1.25
CA GLU A 68 16.15 -37.11 0.69
C GLU A 68 15.01 -36.41 -0.07
N ALA A 69 14.25 -37.16 -0.89
CA ALA A 69 13.08 -36.63 -1.60
C ALA A 69 11.96 -36.20 -0.63
N ALA A 70 11.72 -36.98 0.42
CA ALA A 70 10.77 -36.66 1.48
C ALA A 70 11.18 -35.39 2.23
N LEU A 71 12.45 -35.28 2.59
CA LEU A 71 13.02 -34.10 3.26
C LEU A 71 12.94 -32.85 2.38
N ARG A 72 13.24 -32.97 1.08
CA ARG A 72 13.16 -31.86 0.12
C ARG A 72 11.73 -31.35 -0.05
N CYS A 73 10.74 -32.26 -0.05
CA CYS A 73 9.31 -31.96 -0.11
C CYS A 73 8.67 -31.71 1.27
N TRP A 74 9.46 -31.62 2.35
CA TRP A 74 8.96 -31.42 3.71
C TRP A 74 7.90 -32.43 4.15
N ARG A 75 7.97 -33.65 3.69
CA ARG A 75 7.21 -34.79 4.21
C ARG A 75 7.92 -35.34 5.46
N LEU A 76 7.85 -34.54 6.54
CA LEU A 76 8.64 -34.79 7.74
C LEU A 76 8.20 -36.03 8.51
N ASP A 77 7.04 -36.60 8.28
CA ASP A 77 6.50 -37.83 8.83
C ASP A 77 6.71 -39.08 7.96
N ASP A 78 7.43 -38.94 6.84
CA ASP A 78 7.76 -40.08 5.97
C ASP A 78 8.60 -41.12 6.73
N GLU A 79 8.17 -42.39 6.67
CA GLU A 79 8.80 -43.49 7.41
C GLU A 79 10.27 -43.69 7.03
N SER A 80 10.63 -43.39 5.78
CA SER A 80 12.03 -43.46 5.30
C SER A 80 12.98 -42.60 6.11
N LEU A 81 12.51 -41.46 6.71
CA LEU A 81 13.32 -40.57 7.54
C LEU A 81 13.74 -41.20 8.87
N ALA A 82 13.14 -42.31 9.29
CA ALA A 82 13.50 -43.03 10.51
C ALA A 82 14.40 -44.25 10.25
N ASP A 83 14.60 -44.63 8.97
CA ASP A 83 15.36 -45.79 8.57
C ASP A 83 16.84 -45.65 8.95
N PRO A 84 17.45 -46.57 9.72
CA PRO A 84 18.87 -46.55 10.10
C PRO A 84 19.83 -46.55 8.89
N ALA A 85 19.42 -47.06 7.75
CA ALA A 85 20.21 -47.09 6.52
C ALA A 85 20.32 -45.71 5.83
N VAL A 86 19.52 -44.72 6.26
CA VAL A 86 19.56 -43.36 5.75
C VAL A 86 20.68 -42.57 6.41
N PRO A 87 21.41 -41.71 5.68
CA PRO A 87 22.47 -40.88 6.23
C PRO A 87 22.06 -40.12 7.49
N VAL A 88 22.97 -40.05 8.46
CA VAL A 88 22.73 -39.38 9.75
C VAL A 88 22.32 -37.92 9.54
N SER A 89 22.94 -37.25 8.55
CA SER A 89 22.64 -35.87 8.19
C SER A 89 21.17 -35.68 7.77
N VAL A 90 20.63 -36.56 6.95
CA VAL A 90 19.24 -36.49 6.49
C VAL A 90 18.23 -36.69 7.64
N ARG A 91 18.48 -37.67 8.50
CA ARG A 91 17.65 -37.93 9.68
C ARG A 91 17.70 -36.79 10.69
N ALA A 92 18.88 -36.24 10.94
CA ALA A 92 19.09 -35.13 11.85
C ALA A 92 18.40 -33.85 11.34
N GLU A 93 18.51 -33.56 10.03
CA GLU A 93 17.82 -32.43 9.43
C GLU A 93 16.31 -32.53 9.62
N ALA A 94 15.71 -33.70 9.45
CA ALA A 94 14.29 -33.93 9.71
C ALA A 94 13.89 -33.62 11.16
N LEU A 95 14.74 -34.04 12.13
CA LEU A 95 14.53 -33.74 13.55
C LEU A 95 14.64 -32.24 13.84
N ILE A 96 15.63 -31.56 13.29
CA ILE A 96 15.79 -30.09 13.42
C ILE A 96 14.56 -29.35 12.90
N ARG A 97 14.05 -29.74 11.74
CA ARG A 97 12.84 -29.13 11.16
C ARG A 97 11.58 -29.37 11.97
N ARG A 98 11.53 -30.47 12.74
CA ARG A 98 10.45 -30.76 13.71
C ARG A 98 10.61 -30.01 15.02
N GLY A 99 11.76 -29.35 15.27
CA GLY A 99 12.10 -28.70 16.54
C GLY A 99 12.77 -29.61 17.56
N ARG A 100 13.04 -30.87 17.23
CA ARG A 100 13.63 -31.89 18.13
C ARG A 100 15.17 -31.80 18.18
N ALA A 101 15.64 -30.59 18.60
CA ALA A 101 17.04 -30.22 18.52
C ALA A 101 17.97 -31.13 19.38
N GLY A 102 17.53 -31.53 20.54
CA GLY A 102 18.31 -32.42 21.45
C GLY A 102 18.54 -33.80 20.86
N GLU A 103 17.53 -34.38 20.21
CA GLU A 103 17.66 -35.69 19.54
C GLU A 103 18.55 -35.60 18.31
N ALA A 104 18.40 -34.48 17.55
CA ALA A 104 19.27 -34.25 16.40
C ALA A 104 20.72 -34.11 16.83
N GLU A 105 21.04 -33.37 17.91
CA GLU A 105 22.39 -33.24 18.43
C GLU A 105 22.95 -34.60 18.86
N SER A 106 22.15 -35.39 19.57
CA SER A 106 22.53 -36.71 20.00
C SER A 106 22.88 -37.62 18.82
N LEU A 107 22.08 -37.59 17.76
CA LEU A 107 22.27 -38.36 16.54
C LEU A 107 23.51 -37.92 15.77
N LEU A 108 23.83 -36.62 15.81
CA LEU A 108 25.01 -36.06 15.14
C LEU A 108 26.33 -36.24 15.93
N THR A 109 26.26 -36.73 17.17
CA THR A 109 27.45 -36.91 18.00
C THR A 109 28.35 -38.00 17.40
N GLY A 110 29.63 -37.64 17.12
CA GLY A 110 30.58 -38.54 16.49
C GLY A 110 30.54 -38.61 14.97
N CYS A 111 29.63 -37.90 14.31
CA CYS A 111 29.63 -37.80 12.85
C CYS A 111 30.74 -36.83 12.38
N PRO A 112 31.74 -37.29 11.57
CA PRO A 112 32.84 -36.47 11.17
C PRO A 112 32.57 -35.59 9.94
N GLU A 113 31.44 -35.79 9.26
CA GLU A 113 31.10 -35.13 8.00
C GLU A 113 30.83 -33.66 8.20
N PRO A 114 31.30 -32.77 7.28
CA PRO A 114 31.07 -31.32 7.37
C PRO A 114 29.57 -30.93 7.45
N GLU A 115 28.69 -31.68 6.80
CA GLU A 115 27.25 -31.50 6.88
C GLU A 115 26.71 -31.73 8.28
N CYS A 116 27.22 -32.75 8.97
CA CYS A 116 26.87 -33.03 10.36
C CYS A 116 27.29 -31.89 11.30
N ALA A 117 28.41 -31.23 11.03
CA ALA A 117 28.86 -30.06 11.79
C ALA A 117 27.93 -28.85 11.61
N ALA A 118 27.49 -28.56 10.37
CA ALA A 118 26.54 -27.51 10.10
C ALA A 118 25.17 -27.76 10.76
N LEU A 119 24.66 -28.97 10.66
CA LEU A 119 23.40 -29.38 11.29
C LEU A 119 23.48 -29.34 12.82
N ARG A 120 24.61 -29.77 13.39
CA ARG A 120 24.84 -29.68 14.83
C ARG A 120 24.84 -28.24 15.31
N ALA A 121 25.47 -27.34 14.57
CA ALA A 121 25.41 -25.92 14.89
C ALA A 121 23.96 -25.39 14.89
N ARG A 122 23.14 -25.77 13.90
CA ARG A 122 21.70 -25.40 13.87
C ARG A 122 20.94 -25.96 15.06
N ALA A 123 21.18 -27.21 15.44
CA ALA A 123 20.57 -27.82 16.65
C ALA A 123 20.97 -27.08 17.93
N LEU A 124 22.25 -26.70 18.07
CA LEU A 124 22.78 -25.89 19.17
C LEU A 124 22.12 -24.47 19.23
N VAL A 125 21.92 -23.84 18.08
CA VAL A 125 21.20 -22.55 18.00
C VAL A 125 19.79 -22.68 18.56
N LEU A 126 19.06 -23.75 18.24
CA LEU A 126 17.71 -23.99 18.79
C LEU A 126 17.75 -24.22 20.29
N GLN A 127 18.82 -24.76 20.81
CA GLN A 127 19.03 -25.00 22.26
C GLN A 127 19.59 -23.76 23.00
N GLY A 128 19.77 -22.62 22.36
CA GLY A 128 20.30 -21.41 22.95
C GLY A 128 21.82 -21.41 23.17
N ARG A 129 22.53 -22.40 22.64
CA ARG A 129 24.00 -22.63 22.82
C ARG A 129 24.76 -21.92 21.68
N ALA A 130 24.60 -20.62 21.57
CA ALA A 130 25.14 -19.83 20.44
C ALA A 130 26.66 -19.90 20.30
N GLN A 131 27.40 -19.86 21.43
CA GLN A 131 28.87 -19.92 21.41
C GLN A 131 29.35 -21.25 20.85
N GLU A 132 28.80 -22.36 21.31
CA GLU A 132 29.15 -23.67 20.81
C GLU A 132 28.80 -23.86 19.34
N ALA A 133 27.68 -23.29 18.92
CA ALA A 133 27.31 -23.26 17.49
C ALA A 133 28.38 -22.52 16.66
N CYS A 134 28.84 -21.35 17.09
CA CYS A 134 29.92 -20.62 16.42
C CYS A 134 31.20 -21.42 16.31
N GLU A 135 31.59 -22.14 17.39
CA GLU A 135 32.77 -23.01 17.37
C GLU A 135 32.65 -24.13 16.33
N ARG A 136 31.44 -24.65 16.09
CA ARG A 136 31.20 -25.68 15.06
C ARG A 136 31.17 -25.14 13.64
N LEU A 137 30.86 -23.87 13.47
CA LEU A 137 30.77 -23.21 12.15
C LEU A 137 32.15 -22.76 11.61
N ARG A 138 33.07 -22.32 12.49
CA ARG A 138 34.40 -21.84 12.08
C ARG A 138 35.22 -22.81 11.23
N PRO A 139 35.30 -24.12 11.51
CA PRO A 139 35.99 -25.05 10.64
C PRO A 139 35.43 -25.12 9.21
N LEU A 140 34.12 -24.94 9.03
CA LEU A 140 33.48 -24.93 7.71
C LEU A 140 33.89 -23.67 6.91
N GLU A 141 34.00 -22.56 7.59
CA GLU A 141 34.47 -21.31 7.00
C GLU A 141 35.96 -21.41 6.64
N GLU A 142 36.77 -22.08 7.48
CA GLU A 142 38.18 -22.29 7.22
C GLU A 142 38.41 -23.20 6.01
N ALA A 143 37.65 -24.25 5.86
CA ALA A 143 37.64 -25.10 4.68
C ALA A 143 37.27 -24.34 3.39
N ALA A 144 36.33 -23.40 3.46
CA ALA A 144 35.94 -22.59 2.31
C ALA A 144 36.99 -21.54 1.91
N ARG A 145 37.97 -21.23 2.76
CA ARG A 145 39.12 -20.35 2.44
C ARG A 145 40.15 -21.02 1.55
N ASP A 146 40.16 -22.36 1.46
CA ASP A 146 41.07 -23.05 0.57
C ASP A 146 40.84 -22.57 -0.89
N PRO A 147 41.91 -22.15 -1.59
CA PRO A 147 41.82 -21.79 -3.02
C PRO A 147 41.30 -22.92 -3.90
N ASN A 148 41.43 -24.18 -3.47
CA ASN A 148 40.95 -25.36 -4.20
C ASN A 148 39.63 -25.91 -3.69
N ALA A 149 38.93 -25.20 -2.78
CA ALA A 149 37.64 -25.62 -2.28
C ALA A 149 36.64 -25.83 -3.41
N ASP A 150 35.90 -26.94 -3.38
CA ASP A 150 34.83 -27.24 -4.32
C ASP A 150 33.57 -26.42 -4.05
N GLY A 151 32.62 -26.44 -4.99
CA GLY A 151 31.40 -25.67 -4.88
C GLY A 151 30.55 -25.97 -3.62
N ALA A 152 30.49 -27.24 -3.23
CA ALA A 152 29.76 -27.66 -2.04
C ALA A 152 30.41 -27.14 -0.74
N THR A 153 31.73 -27.16 -0.66
CA THR A 153 32.48 -26.60 0.47
C THR A 153 32.31 -25.08 0.56
N LEU A 154 32.34 -24.38 -0.58
CA LEU A 154 32.12 -22.94 -0.64
C LEU A 154 30.69 -22.58 -0.20
N CYS A 155 29.65 -23.30 -0.64
CA CYS A 155 28.28 -23.12 -0.22
C CYS A 155 28.11 -23.33 1.29
N ARG A 156 28.67 -24.43 1.84
CA ARG A 156 28.64 -24.73 3.29
C ARG A 156 29.34 -23.64 4.10
N GLY A 157 30.51 -23.18 3.64
CA GLY A 157 31.20 -22.07 4.28
C GLY A 157 30.41 -20.77 4.28
N ALA A 158 29.74 -20.44 3.17
CA ALA A 158 28.87 -19.29 3.08
C ALA A 158 27.68 -19.39 4.04
N GLU A 159 26.97 -20.52 4.07
CA GLU A 159 25.88 -20.77 5.02
C GLU A 159 26.33 -20.71 6.48
N ALA A 160 27.51 -21.29 6.78
CA ALA A 160 28.11 -21.23 8.11
C ALA A 160 28.36 -19.78 8.55
N LEU A 161 28.94 -18.97 7.68
CA LEU A 161 29.26 -17.57 7.95
C LEU A 161 27.98 -16.72 8.08
N ILE A 162 26.97 -16.97 7.25
CA ILE A 162 25.65 -16.31 7.32
C ILE A 162 24.98 -16.65 8.66
N LEU A 163 24.95 -17.91 9.06
CA LEU A 163 24.34 -18.32 10.34
C LEU A 163 25.11 -17.71 11.52
N ARG A 164 26.43 -17.75 11.49
CA ARG A 164 27.30 -17.16 12.52
C ARG A 164 27.07 -15.65 12.64
N GLY A 165 26.85 -14.95 11.53
CA GLY A 165 26.53 -13.52 11.52
C GLY A 165 25.24 -13.16 12.25
N THR A 166 24.35 -14.12 12.48
CA THR A 166 23.16 -13.93 13.35
C THR A 166 23.46 -14.19 14.84
N LEU A 167 24.61 -14.75 15.17
CA LEU A 167 25.01 -15.16 16.53
C LEU A 167 26.10 -14.27 17.11
N GLU A 168 27.04 -13.83 16.27
CA GLU A 168 28.10 -12.90 16.61
C GLU A 168 28.35 -11.90 15.46
N THR A 169 28.92 -10.74 15.73
CA THR A 169 29.20 -9.74 14.70
C THR A 169 30.36 -10.19 13.80
N VAL A 170 30.07 -10.38 12.52
CA VAL A 170 31.07 -10.78 11.51
C VAL A 170 31.63 -9.61 10.71
N GLY A 171 31.03 -8.43 10.83
CA GLY A 171 31.46 -7.22 10.13
C GLY A 171 31.23 -7.26 8.62
N SER A 172 31.57 -6.18 7.94
CA SER A 172 31.41 -6.05 6.48
C SER A 172 32.22 -7.08 5.70
N ASP A 173 33.41 -7.41 6.18
CA ASP A 173 34.29 -8.35 5.51
C ASP A 173 33.78 -9.79 5.57
N GLY A 174 33.13 -10.17 6.67
CA GLY A 174 32.46 -11.47 6.75
C GLY A 174 31.37 -11.62 5.70
N TRP A 175 30.48 -10.63 5.57
CA TRP A 175 29.40 -10.65 4.58
C TRP A 175 29.92 -10.65 3.13
N ARG A 176 30.97 -9.85 2.82
CA ARG A 176 31.63 -9.87 1.51
C ARG A 176 32.28 -11.21 1.21
N THR A 177 32.86 -11.85 2.22
CA THR A 177 33.48 -13.18 2.10
C THR A 177 32.43 -14.24 1.74
N ALA A 178 31.27 -14.25 2.41
CA ALA A 178 30.19 -15.18 2.06
C ALA A 178 29.75 -14.99 0.60
N ALA A 179 29.53 -13.75 0.16
CA ALA A 179 29.17 -13.44 -1.23
C ALA A 179 30.26 -13.86 -2.23
N ALA A 180 31.53 -13.65 -1.89
CA ALA A 180 32.67 -14.07 -2.74
C ALA A 180 32.74 -15.60 -2.89
N TRP A 181 32.49 -16.36 -1.81
CA TRP A 181 32.45 -17.83 -1.90
C TRP A 181 31.30 -18.32 -2.79
N LEU A 182 30.10 -17.69 -2.69
CA LEU A 182 28.98 -18.01 -3.58
C LEU A 182 29.30 -17.65 -5.05
N GLY A 183 29.99 -16.54 -5.29
CA GLY A 183 30.49 -16.18 -6.63
C GLY A 183 31.41 -17.24 -7.21
N ARG A 184 32.41 -17.71 -6.43
CA ARG A 184 33.32 -18.81 -6.83
C ARG A 184 32.57 -20.12 -7.08
N ALA A 185 31.66 -20.50 -6.19
CA ALA A 185 30.85 -21.71 -6.37
C ALA A 185 30.05 -21.67 -7.68
N ARG A 186 29.51 -20.52 -8.05
CA ARG A 186 28.82 -20.30 -9.33
C ARG A 186 29.75 -20.44 -10.55
N GLU A 187 30.97 -19.97 -10.43
CA GLU A 187 31.97 -20.13 -11.50
C GLU A 187 32.35 -21.60 -11.71
N LEU A 188 32.42 -22.38 -10.62
CA LEU A 188 32.72 -23.84 -10.66
C LEU A 188 31.57 -24.64 -11.26
N ASP A 189 30.32 -24.32 -10.88
CA ASP A 189 29.15 -24.99 -11.39
C ASP A 189 27.95 -24.03 -11.50
N ARG A 190 27.65 -23.59 -12.71
CA ARG A 190 26.52 -22.67 -13.01
C ARG A 190 25.15 -23.34 -12.92
N LEU A 191 25.13 -24.67 -12.84
CA LEU A 191 23.88 -25.44 -12.75
C LEU A 191 23.59 -25.90 -11.33
N ASP A 192 24.37 -25.51 -10.35
CA ASP A 192 24.11 -25.84 -8.97
C ASP A 192 22.94 -24.99 -8.42
N PRO A 193 21.78 -25.60 -8.07
CA PRO A 193 20.63 -24.87 -7.56
C PRO A 193 20.85 -24.28 -6.16
N GLN A 194 21.86 -24.77 -5.39
CA GLN A 194 22.12 -24.29 -4.05
C GLN A 194 22.69 -22.87 -4.05
N VAL A 195 23.56 -22.55 -5.02
CA VAL A 195 24.18 -21.23 -5.08
C VAL A 195 23.18 -20.10 -5.16
N PRO A 196 22.28 -20.05 -6.17
CA PRO A 196 21.29 -18.99 -6.25
C PRO A 196 20.24 -19.06 -5.13
N ALA A 197 20.00 -20.22 -4.51
CA ALA A 197 19.12 -20.38 -3.36
C ALA A 197 19.69 -19.67 -2.11
N ILE A 198 20.98 -19.90 -1.80
CA ILE A 198 21.65 -19.27 -0.65
C ILE A 198 21.77 -17.77 -0.88
N GLU A 199 22.19 -17.36 -2.07
CA GLU A 199 22.32 -15.95 -2.46
C GLU A 199 21.00 -15.22 -2.37
N GLY A 200 19.95 -15.78 -2.95
CA GLY A 200 18.62 -15.17 -2.92
C GLY A 200 18.08 -15.02 -1.50
N ARG A 201 18.24 -16.03 -0.66
CA ARG A 201 17.88 -15.95 0.77
C ARG A 201 18.68 -14.88 1.51
N LEU A 202 19.99 -14.79 1.23
CA LEU A 202 20.87 -13.79 1.80
C LEU A 202 20.43 -12.37 1.43
N LEU A 203 20.05 -12.14 0.18
CA LEU A 203 19.62 -10.84 -0.34
C LEU A 203 18.24 -10.45 0.17
N ILE A 204 17.27 -11.39 0.18
CA ILE A 204 15.92 -11.12 0.72
C ILE A 204 15.99 -10.77 2.22
N GLY A 205 16.81 -11.51 3.00
CA GLY A 205 17.02 -11.18 4.42
C GLY A 205 17.65 -9.81 4.66
N ARG A 206 18.14 -9.12 3.62
CA ARG A 206 18.68 -7.75 3.65
C ARG A 206 17.81 -6.73 2.91
N HIS A 207 16.55 -7.05 2.71
CA HIS A 207 15.58 -6.22 1.98
C HIS A 207 16.06 -5.84 0.56
N ASN A 208 17.02 -6.61 -0.01
CA ASN A 208 17.49 -6.46 -1.40
C ASN A 208 16.65 -7.33 -2.33
N ARG A 209 15.39 -6.97 -2.48
CA ARG A 209 14.42 -7.73 -3.26
C ARG A 209 14.70 -7.71 -4.77
N GLU A 210 15.25 -6.61 -5.27
CA GLU A 210 15.56 -6.44 -6.70
C GLU A 210 16.51 -7.50 -7.22
N GLU A 211 17.50 -7.89 -6.42
CA GLU A 211 18.48 -8.93 -6.76
C GLU A 211 18.08 -10.29 -6.18
N GLY A 212 17.48 -10.32 -4.98
CA GLY A 212 17.14 -11.55 -4.28
C GLY A 212 16.04 -12.36 -4.98
N VAL A 213 14.96 -11.71 -5.47
CA VAL A 213 13.89 -12.43 -6.19
C VAL A 213 14.40 -13.08 -7.47
N PRO A 214 15.17 -12.42 -8.36
CA PRO A 214 15.78 -13.08 -9.52
C PRO A 214 16.68 -14.26 -9.17
N ALA A 215 17.47 -14.16 -8.09
CA ALA A 215 18.31 -15.28 -7.63
C ALA A 215 17.44 -16.47 -7.18
N LEU A 216 16.39 -16.26 -6.38
CA LEU A 216 15.45 -17.31 -5.99
C LEU A 216 14.72 -17.90 -7.20
N GLN A 217 14.34 -17.08 -8.18
CA GLN A 217 13.72 -17.54 -9.42
C GLN A 217 14.66 -18.40 -10.26
N GLN A 218 15.97 -18.07 -10.27
CA GLN A 218 16.98 -18.91 -10.87
C GLN A 218 17.11 -20.26 -10.13
N ALA A 219 17.08 -20.26 -8.80
CA ALA A 219 17.15 -21.47 -8.00
C ALA A 219 15.97 -22.40 -8.28
N ILE A 220 14.74 -21.88 -8.34
CA ILE A 220 13.56 -22.68 -8.64
C ILE A 220 13.49 -23.12 -10.12
N ALA A 221 14.12 -22.40 -11.04
CA ALA A 221 14.28 -22.83 -12.42
C ALA A 221 15.21 -24.05 -12.51
N LEU A 222 16.25 -24.10 -11.66
CA LEU A 222 17.21 -25.20 -11.56
C LEU A 222 16.66 -26.39 -10.75
N ASP A 223 15.81 -26.13 -9.73
CA ASP A 223 15.15 -27.16 -8.92
C ASP A 223 13.68 -26.76 -8.62
N PRO A 224 12.72 -27.17 -9.45
CA PRO A 224 11.31 -26.84 -9.24
C PRO A 224 10.68 -27.39 -7.94
N ARG A 225 11.35 -28.33 -7.26
CA ARG A 225 10.92 -28.90 -5.98
C ARG A 225 11.67 -28.34 -4.77
N ALA A 226 12.42 -27.26 -4.95
CA ALA A 226 13.11 -26.57 -3.86
C ALA A 226 12.12 -25.84 -2.95
N SER A 227 11.48 -26.58 -2.02
CA SER A 227 10.42 -26.07 -1.14
C SER A 227 10.84 -24.85 -0.33
N ALA A 228 12.08 -24.83 0.18
CA ALA A 228 12.59 -23.68 0.92
C ALA A 228 12.65 -22.41 0.04
N VAL A 229 13.04 -22.54 -1.24
CA VAL A 229 13.09 -21.42 -2.18
C VAL A 229 11.69 -20.90 -2.52
N LEU A 230 10.71 -21.80 -2.72
CA LEU A 230 9.31 -21.43 -2.92
C LEU A 230 8.75 -20.67 -1.71
N HIS A 231 9.11 -21.11 -0.50
CA HIS A 231 8.73 -20.43 0.71
C HIS A 231 9.38 -19.03 0.82
N ASP A 232 10.68 -18.91 0.52
CA ASP A 232 11.39 -17.63 0.53
C ASP A 232 10.80 -16.65 -0.51
N LEU A 233 10.41 -17.13 -1.70
CA LEU A 233 9.66 -16.33 -2.68
C LEU A 233 8.28 -15.92 -2.15
N GLY A 234 7.57 -16.82 -1.49
CA GLY A 234 6.29 -16.52 -0.84
C GLY A 234 6.43 -15.44 0.23
N ARG A 235 7.48 -15.52 1.06
CA ARG A 235 7.77 -14.49 2.07
C ARG A 235 8.17 -13.15 1.44
N ALA A 236 9.01 -13.16 0.41
CA ALA A 236 9.33 -11.95 -0.35
C ALA A 236 8.08 -11.31 -0.98
N ALA A 237 7.10 -12.13 -1.39
CA ALA A 237 5.81 -11.64 -1.85
C ALA A 237 4.99 -11.02 -0.70
N LEU A 238 4.94 -11.64 0.49
CA LEU A 238 4.26 -11.09 1.67
C LEU A 238 4.86 -9.76 2.12
N GLU A 239 6.18 -9.63 2.12
CA GLU A 239 6.87 -8.37 2.44
C GLU A 239 6.53 -7.23 1.46
N ALA A 240 6.19 -7.57 0.23
CA ALA A 240 5.71 -6.62 -0.78
C ALA A 240 4.19 -6.54 -0.84
N PHE A 241 3.50 -7.25 0.06
CA PHE A 241 2.04 -7.34 0.08
C PHE A 241 1.43 -7.87 -1.25
N ASP A 242 2.20 -8.63 -2.00
CA ASP A 242 1.74 -9.41 -3.15
C ASP A 242 1.14 -10.74 -2.65
N PHE A 243 -0.04 -10.64 -2.07
CA PHE A 243 -0.74 -11.78 -1.47
C PHE A 243 -1.10 -12.87 -2.49
N ASP A 244 -1.25 -12.50 -3.76
CA ASP A 244 -1.56 -13.45 -4.83
C ASP A 244 -0.35 -14.31 -5.17
N SER A 245 0.84 -13.73 -5.26
CA SER A 245 2.07 -14.48 -5.45
C SER A 245 2.37 -15.36 -4.23
N ALA A 246 2.15 -14.87 -3.01
CA ALA A 246 2.31 -15.67 -1.79
C ALA A 246 1.34 -16.87 -1.77
N ALA A 247 0.07 -16.67 -2.12
CA ALA A 247 -0.92 -17.75 -2.21
C ALA A 247 -0.54 -18.77 -3.30
N ARG A 248 -0.06 -18.33 -4.46
CA ARG A 248 0.44 -19.22 -5.50
C ARG A 248 1.65 -20.04 -5.04
N ALA A 249 2.58 -19.42 -4.31
CA ALA A 249 3.72 -20.14 -3.73
C ALA A 249 3.25 -21.26 -2.76
N ALA A 250 2.25 -21.00 -1.92
CA ALA A 250 1.64 -22.01 -1.05
C ALA A 250 0.97 -23.13 -1.85
N VAL A 251 0.27 -22.84 -2.95
CA VAL A 251 -0.30 -23.86 -3.86
C VAL A 251 0.80 -24.73 -4.45
N MET A 252 1.92 -24.14 -4.88
CA MET A 252 3.03 -24.90 -5.46
C MET A 252 3.71 -25.82 -4.44
N LEU A 253 3.89 -25.34 -3.21
CA LEU A 253 4.38 -26.17 -2.11
C LEU A 253 3.47 -27.40 -1.90
N ARG A 254 2.14 -27.22 -1.95
CA ARG A 254 1.17 -28.30 -1.77
C ARG A 254 1.16 -29.31 -2.92
N ARG A 255 1.68 -28.96 -4.11
CA ARG A 255 1.88 -29.95 -5.20
C ARG A 255 2.98 -30.96 -4.85
N CYS A 256 4.00 -30.56 -4.06
CA CYS A 256 5.06 -31.45 -3.60
C CYS A 256 4.60 -32.30 -2.40
N ASN A 257 3.80 -31.71 -1.55
CA ASN A 257 3.25 -32.31 -0.32
C ASN A 257 1.91 -31.63 0.00
N PRO A 258 0.75 -32.33 -0.12
CA PRO A 258 -0.57 -31.74 0.16
C PRO A 258 -0.68 -31.08 1.54
N GLU A 259 0.05 -31.60 2.54
CA GLU A 259 0.10 -31.10 3.92
C GLU A 259 1.44 -30.41 4.23
N HIS A 260 1.87 -29.56 3.31
CA HIS A 260 3.19 -28.93 3.37
C HIS A 260 3.28 -27.86 4.48
N PRO A 261 4.13 -28.04 5.53
CA PRO A 261 4.19 -27.10 6.66
C PRO A 261 4.52 -25.65 6.24
N LEU A 262 5.45 -25.47 5.29
CA LEU A 262 5.81 -24.15 4.82
C LEU A 262 4.68 -23.43 4.05
N ALA A 263 3.77 -24.18 3.41
CA ALA A 263 2.58 -23.61 2.79
C ALA A 263 1.61 -23.09 3.85
N ASP A 264 1.44 -23.85 4.94
CA ASP A 264 0.58 -23.42 6.05
C ASP A 264 1.19 -22.21 6.79
N LEU A 265 2.51 -22.13 6.95
CA LEU A 265 3.18 -20.94 7.50
C LEU A 265 2.92 -19.71 6.64
N LEU A 266 3.06 -19.80 5.30
CA LEU A 266 2.73 -18.69 4.41
C LEU A 266 1.27 -18.27 4.50
N ASP A 267 0.34 -19.24 4.60
CA ASP A 267 -1.07 -18.92 4.77
C ASP A 267 -1.35 -18.22 6.10
N VAL A 268 -0.72 -18.67 7.21
CA VAL A 268 -0.87 -18.00 8.51
C VAL A 268 -0.34 -16.57 8.46
N GLU A 269 0.86 -16.35 7.92
CA GLU A 269 1.43 -15.01 7.81
C GLU A 269 0.53 -14.11 6.94
N ARG A 270 0.07 -14.63 5.79
CA ARG A 270 -0.87 -13.92 4.92
C ARG A 270 -2.18 -13.57 5.62
N LEU A 271 -2.78 -14.51 6.34
CA LEU A 271 -4.04 -14.31 7.07
C LEU A 271 -3.88 -13.29 8.20
N LEU A 272 -2.76 -13.32 8.94
CA LEU A 272 -2.44 -12.30 9.95
C LEU A 272 -2.27 -10.90 9.35
N LEU A 273 -1.60 -10.79 8.21
CA LEU A 273 -1.42 -9.53 7.49
C LEU A 273 -2.72 -9.00 6.89
N THR A 274 -3.64 -9.88 6.54
CA THR A 274 -4.94 -9.53 5.97
C THR A 274 -6.07 -9.49 7.00
N GLU A 275 -5.74 -9.52 8.28
CA GLU A 275 -6.68 -9.41 9.41
C GLU A 275 -7.72 -10.55 9.52
N ASP A 276 -7.49 -11.69 8.88
CA ASP A 276 -8.27 -12.90 9.08
C ASP A 276 -7.68 -13.72 10.25
N ILE A 277 -7.91 -13.21 11.45
CA ILE A 277 -7.31 -13.75 12.68
C ILE A 277 -7.85 -15.15 12.99
N ASP A 278 -9.13 -15.41 12.70
CA ASP A 278 -9.74 -16.73 12.96
C ASP A 278 -9.29 -17.76 11.93
N GLY A 279 -9.18 -17.37 10.66
CA GLY A 279 -8.58 -18.18 9.62
C GLY A 279 -7.12 -18.56 9.96
N ALA A 280 -6.32 -17.58 10.42
CA ALA A 280 -4.96 -17.82 10.88
C ALA A 280 -4.91 -18.80 12.05
N ALA A 281 -5.80 -18.65 13.04
CA ALA A 281 -5.90 -19.56 14.19
C ALA A 281 -6.20 -20.99 13.76
N ALA A 282 -7.17 -21.19 12.86
CA ALA A 282 -7.57 -22.50 12.38
C ALA A 282 -6.44 -23.23 11.64
N VAL A 283 -5.63 -22.50 10.85
CA VAL A 283 -4.45 -23.08 10.20
C VAL A 283 -3.37 -23.42 11.21
N LEU A 284 -3.09 -22.51 12.16
CA LEU A 284 -2.10 -22.74 13.23
C LEU A 284 -2.46 -23.93 14.13
N ASP A 285 -3.74 -24.09 14.46
CA ASP A 285 -4.19 -25.21 15.32
C ASP A 285 -3.90 -26.56 14.66
N ARG A 286 -4.17 -26.69 13.35
CA ARG A 286 -3.84 -27.91 12.58
C ARG A 286 -2.33 -28.12 12.49
N LEU A 287 -1.57 -27.07 12.23
CA LEU A 287 -0.12 -27.14 12.07
C LEU A 287 0.57 -27.54 13.39
N GLN A 288 0.16 -26.95 14.52
CA GLN A 288 0.70 -27.28 15.84
C GLN A 288 0.24 -28.65 16.36
N ALA A 289 -0.96 -29.08 16.01
CA ALA A 289 -1.40 -30.45 16.35
C ALA A 289 -0.49 -31.51 15.71
N ARG A 290 0.01 -31.24 14.49
CA ARG A 290 0.91 -32.16 13.79
C ARG A 290 2.39 -31.94 14.15
N TRP A 291 2.81 -30.69 14.33
CA TRP A 291 4.20 -30.30 14.59
C TRP A 291 4.29 -29.44 15.87
N PRO A 292 4.04 -30.02 17.07
CA PRO A 292 3.92 -29.23 18.31
C PRO A 292 5.20 -28.53 18.73
N GLU A 293 6.36 -29.05 18.31
CA GLU A 293 7.68 -28.51 18.69
C GLU A 293 8.36 -27.71 17.56
N MET A 294 7.66 -27.44 16.44
CA MET A 294 8.22 -26.60 15.36
C MET A 294 8.28 -25.13 15.82
N PRO A 295 9.43 -24.45 15.70
CA PRO A 295 9.59 -23.11 16.28
C PRO A 295 8.80 -22.02 15.55
N GLU A 296 8.63 -22.10 14.22
CA GLU A 296 7.92 -21.09 13.44
C GLU A 296 6.41 -20.99 13.76
N PRO A 297 5.65 -22.11 13.85
CA PRO A 297 4.27 -22.07 14.33
C PRO A 297 4.14 -21.53 15.76
N MET A 298 5.09 -21.82 16.65
CA MET A 298 5.08 -21.26 18.01
C MET A 298 5.26 -19.75 18.00
N ALA A 299 6.18 -19.24 17.16
CA ALA A 299 6.39 -17.80 16.99
C ALA A 299 5.17 -17.10 16.39
N LEU A 300 4.53 -17.71 15.37
CA LEU A 300 3.29 -17.18 14.80
C LEU A 300 2.10 -17.25 15.76
N ARG A 301 2.06 -18.24 16.67
CA ARG A 301 1.07 -18.26 17.76
C ARG A 301 1.24 -17.05 18.67
N ALA A 302 2.47 -16.71 19.06
CA ALA A 302 2.72 -15.50 19.83
C ALA A 302 2.24 -14.24 19.08
N ALA A 303 2.51 -14.15 17.79
CA ALA A 303 2.05 -13.04 16.94
C ALA A 303 0.51 -12.97 16.83
N LEU A 304 -0.17 -14.11 16.69
CA LEU A 304 -1.64 -14.20 16.67
C LEU A 304 -2.26 -13.73 17.99
N LEU A 305 -1.73 -14.19 19.13
CA LEU A 305 -2.22 -13.79 20.44
C LEU A 305 -1.98 -12.30 20.71
N ALA A 306 -0.86 -11.78 20.26
CA ALA A 306 -0.59 -10.33 20.27
C ALA A 306 -1.66 -9.54 19.48
N ARG A 307 -2.03 -10.03 18.28
CA ARG A 307 -3.10 -9.42 17.47
C ARG A 307 -4.50 -9.53 18.08
N ARG A 308 -4.75 -10.57 18.86
CA ARG A 308 -6.00 -10.73 19.64
C ARG A 308 -6.03 -9.89 20.92
N TRP A 309 -4.99 -9.13 21.23
CA TRP A 309 -4.81 -8.38 22.48
C TRP A 309 -4.79 -9.27 23.71
N ASP A 310 -4.57 -10.56 23.55
CA ASP A 310 -4.46 -11.54 24.63
C ASP A 310 -3.05 -11.49 25.23
N GLN A 311 -2.84 -10.57 26.16
CA GLN A 311 -1.53 -10.39 26.82
C GLN A 311 -1.14 -11.61 27.68
N ALA A 312 -2.12 -12.27 28.30
CA ALA A 312 -1.86 -13.46 29.12
C ALA A 312 -1.45 -14.63 28.22
N GLY A 313 -2.21 -14.86 27.14
CA GLY A 313 -1.87 -15.87 26.15
C GLY A 313 -0.54 -15.63 25.47
N LEU A 314 -0.24 -14.38 25.06
CA LEU A 314 1.05 -13.99 24.49
C LEU A 314 2.21 -14.33 25.45
N SER A 315 2.08 -13.94 26.73
CA SER A 315 3.10 -14.24 27.74
C SER A 315 3.31 -15.75 27.90
N ALA A 316 2.21 -16.51 27.97
CA ALA A 316 2.26 -17.97 28.08
C ALA A 316 2.90 -18.61 26.83
N ALA A 317 2.57 -18.14 25.62
CA ALA A 317 3.15 -18.63 24.38
C ALA A 317 4.67 -18.39 24.30
N LEU A 318 5.12 -17.18 24.68
CA LEU A 318 6.55 -16.84 24.73
C LEU A 318 7.29 -17.67 25.81
N GLN A 319 6.69 -17.92 26.96
CA GLN A 319 7.25 -18.80 28.00
C GLN A 319 7.33 -20.27 27.54
N ALA A 320 6.28 -20.77 26.88
CA ALA A 320 6.29 -22.12 26.31
C ALA A 320 7.39 -22.27 25.26
N MET A 321 7.56 -21.24 24.40
CA MET A 321 8.64 -21.22 23.40
C MET A 321 10.02 -21.21 24.07
N ASP A 322 10.20 -20.43 25.14
CA ASP A 322 11.47 -20.35 25.87
C ASP A 322 11.81 -21.66 26.62
N ALA A 323 10.80 -22.39 27.08
CA ALA A 323 10.98 -23.70 27.69
C ALA A 323 11.47 -24.77 26.69
N HIS A 324 11.02 -24.70 25.41
CA HIS A 324 11.48 -25.61 24.36
C HIS A 324 12.78 -25.14 23.71
N PHE A 325 12.94 -23.83 23.53
CA PHE A 325 14.03 -23.18 22.82
C PHE A 325 14.61 -22.04 23.68
N PRO A 326 15.45 -22.36 24.69
CA PRO A 326 15.98 -21.35 25.60
C PRO A 326 16.71 -20.20 24.88
N GLY A 327 16.39 -18.97 25.26
CA GLY A 327 17.03 -17.79 24.69
C GLY A 327 16.67 -17.45 23.25
N GLN A 328 15.65 -18.10 22.65
CA GLN A 328 15.22 -17.78 21.30
C GLN A 328 14.52 -16.42 21.22
N ALA A 329 14.96 -15.63 20.23
CA ALA A 329 14.40 -14.32 19.96
C ALA A 329 13.21 -14.33 18.97
N LEU A 330 12.99 -15.43 18.24
CA LEU A 330 12.09 -15.54 17.11
C LEU A 330 10.65 -15.15 17.45
N GLY A 331 10.11 -15.66 18.57
CA GLY A 331 8.72 -15.36 18.97
C GLY A 331 8.50 -13.88 19.26
N ALA A 332 9.39 -13.27 20.03
CA ALA A 332 9.32 -11.84 20.35
C ALA A 332 9.55 -10.97 19.10
N ALA A 333 10.49 -11.31 18.24
CA ALA A 333 10.74 -10.59 16.99
C ALA A 333 9.54 -10.67 16.03
N THR A 334 8.94 -11.86 15.85
CA THR A 334 7.78 -12.06 14.96
C THR A 334 6.56 -11.29 15.47
N ALA A 335 6.25 -11.39 16.76
CA ALA A 335 5.14 -10.66 17.35
C ALA A 335 5.39 -9.14 17.35
N GLY A 336 6.61 -8.70 17.67
CA GLY A 336 6.99 -7.28 17.64
C GLY A 336 6.87 -6.67 16.25
N ARG A 337 7.37 -7.33 15.21
CA ARG A 337 7.24 -6.89 13.81
C ARG A 337 5.78 -6.78 13.39
N LEU A 338 4.96 -7.79 13.69
CA LEU A 338 3.54 -7.78 13.33
C LEU A 338 2.79 -6.63 14.02
N LEU A 339 3.05 -6.41 15.31
CA LEU A 339 2.43 -5.30 16.06
C LEU A 339 2.87 -3.93 15.54
N ALA A 340 4.13 -3.78 15.12
CA ALA A 340 4.62 -2.53 14.50
C ALA A 340 3.86 -2.23 13.20
N LEU A 341 3.65 -3.23 12.35
CA LEU A 341 2.85 -3.10 11.13
C LEU A 341 1.40 -2.68 11.41
N HIS A 342 0.86 -3.06 12.56
CA HIS A 342 -0.47 -2.69 13.01
C HIS A 342 -0.47 -1.48 13.97
N ARG A 343 0.59 -0.68 14.00
CA ARG A 343 0.75 0.55 14.79
C ARG A 343 0.60 0.37 16.30
N GLN A 344 0.82 -0.84 16.79
CA GLN A 344 0.83 -1.14 18.22
C GLN A 344 2.23 -0.88 18.79
N TYR A 345 2.70 0.36 18.66
CA TYR A 345 4.10 0.74 18.81
C TYR A 345 4.70 0.39 20.16
N ASP A 346 4.00 0.67 21.27
CA ASP A 346 4.53 0.41 22.61
C ASP A 346 4.72 -1.09 22.88
N ALA A 347 3.77 -1.91 22.46
CA ALA A 347 3.86 -3.35 22.60
C ALA A 347 4.92 -3.94 21.65
N ALA A 348 4.99 -3.43 20.43
CA ALA A 348 6.00 -3.81 19.45
C ALA A 348 7.41 -3.47 19.94
N GLU A 349 7.62 -2.27 20.47
CA GLU A 349 8.91 -1.85 21.03
C GLU A 349 9.39 -2.78 22.15
N ARG A 350 8.51 -3.10 23.10
CA ARG A 350 8.87 -4.02 24.20
C ARG A 350 9.33 -5.37 23.68
N LEU A 351 8.62 -5.93 22.71
CA LEU A 351 8.94 -7.23 22.13
C LEU A 351 10.22 -7.20 21.28
N LEU A 352 10.42 -6.14 20.50
CA LEU A 352 11.65 -5.98 19.70
C LEU A 352 12.87 -5.81 20.61
N ARG A 353 12.78 -5.04 21.71
CA ARG A 353 13.85 -4.92 22.71
C ARG A 353 14.12 -6.25 23.38
N GLN A 354 13.10 -7.03 23.73
CA GLN A 354 13.26 -8.39 24.25
C GLN A 354 13.98 -9.30 23.26
N ALA A 355 13.66 -9.19 21.96
CA ALA A 355 14.34 -9.96 20.92
C ALA A 355 15.82 -9.58 20.81
N ILE A 356 16.14 -8.28 20.90
CA ILE A 356 17.50 -7.74 20.90
C ILE A 356 18.31 -8.23 22.12
N GLU A 357 17.72 -8.22 23.31
CA GLU A 357 18.35 -8.72 24.54
C GLU A 357 18.70 -10.21 24.44
N ARG A 358 17.78 -11.01 23.88
CA ARG A 358 17.96 -12.45 23.72
C ARG A 358 19.02 -12.80 22.66
N ARG A 359 19.11 -12.01 21.59
CA ARG A 359 20.03 -12.25 20.47
C ARG A 359 20.70 -10.95 20.02
N PRO A 360 21.71 -10.47 20.76
CA PRO A 360 22.33 -9.16 20.53
C PRO A 360 23.02 -8.99 19.19
N ALA A 361 23.47 -10.06 18.54
CA ALA A 361 24.13 -10.01 17.25
C ALA A 361 23.16 -9.95 16.06
N TRP A 362 21.89 -10.32 16.25
CA TRP A 362 20.90 -10.33 15.19
C TRP A 362 20.46 -8.91 14.83
N SER A 363 20.70 -8.50 13.59
CA SER A 363 20.45 -7.12 13.11
C SER A 363 18.97 -6.80 12.93
N ASP A 364 18.17 -7.77 12.46
CA ASP A 364 16.77 -7.53 12.04
C ASP A 364 15.89 -6.86 13.12
N PRO A 365 15.86 -7.32 14.38
CA PRO A 365 15.05 -6.65 15.40
C PRO A 365 15.46 -5.21 15.67
N ARG A 366 16.75 -4.85 15.43
CA ARG A 366 17.22 -3.46 15.55
C ARG A 366 16.77 -2.63 14.36
N GLY A 367 16.83 -3.19 13.15
CA GLY A 367 16.30 -2.54 11.94
C GLY A 367 14.80 -2.26 12.08
N GLU A 368 14.02 -3.25 12.56
CA GLU A 368 12.59 -3.10 12.85
C GLU A 368 12.31 -2.06 13.95
N LEU A 369 13.13 -2.05 15.02
CA LEU A 369 13.04 -1.04 16.07
C LEU A 369 13.35 0.36 15.52
N GLY A 370 14.38 0.48 14.69
CA GLY A 370 14.72 1.74 14.03
C GLY A 370 13.59 2.28 13.15
N GLN A 371 12.94 1.40 12.38
CA GLN A 371 11.78 1.76 11.57
C GLN A 371 10.58 2.18 12.45
N LEU A 372 10.33 1.46 13.53
CA LEU A 372 9.29 1.83 14.50
C LEU A 372 9.55 3.22 15.10
N MET A 373 10.82 3.53 15.45
CA MET A 373 11.20 4.84 15.96
C MET A 373 10.99 5.95 14.91
N LEU A 374 11.29 5.68 13.64
CA LEU A 374 10.94 6.59 12.54
C LEU A 374 9.43 6.83 12.49
N GLN A 375 8.61 5.79 12.50
CA GLN A 375 7.15 5.91 12.44
C GLN A 375 6.56 6.67 13.64
N THR A 376 7.23 6.67 14.79
CA THR A 376 6.81 7.40 15.99
C THR A 376 7.48 8.77 16.16
N GLY A 377 8.29 9.22 15.19
CA GLY A 377 8.95 10.54 15.23
C GLY A 377 10.13 10.64 16.21
N ARG A 378 10.65 9.50 16.67
CA ARG A 378 11.77 9.39 17.61
C ARG A 378 13.10 9.25 16.89
N ASP A 379 13.43 10.24 16.05
CA ASP A 379 14.53 10.17 15.09
C ASP A 379 15.92 9.96 15.73
N ALA A 380 16.16 10.49 16.92
CA ALA A 380 17.43 10.26 17.62
C ALA A 380 17.61 8.79 18.02
N GLU A 381 16.56 8.16 18.50
CA GLU A 381 16.56 6.73 18.84
C GLU A 381 16.58 5.86 17.59
N ALA A 382 15.85 6.27 16.53
CA ALA A 382 15.93 5.63 15.23
C ALA A 382 17.37 5.60 14.69
N ARG A 383 18.07 6.74 14.76
CA ARG A 383 19.47 6.84 14.34
C ARG A 383 20.37 5.86 15.11
N THR A 384 20.17 5.76 16.42
CA THR A 384 20.93 4.81 17.26
C THR A 384 20.65 3.37 16.86
N ALA A 385 19.37 2.98 16.79
CA ALA A 385 18.98 1.60 16.46
C ALA A 385 19.45 1.18 15.05
N LEU A 386 19.28 2.07 14.06
CA LEU A 386 19.73 1.81 12.67
C LEU A 386 21.26 1.81 12.53
N ALA A 387 21.98 2.62 13.31
CA ALA A 387 23.44 2.57 13.34
C ALA A 387 23.95 1.24 13.92
N GLU A 388 23.36 0.80 15.04
CA GLU A 388 23.66 -0.50 15.64
C GLU A 388 23.29 -1.68 14.73
N ALA A 389 22.20 -1.60 13.98
CA ALA A 389 21.84 -2.59 12.97
C ALA A 389 22.90 -2.64 11.85
N ALA A 390 23.29 -1.48 11.32
CA ALA A 390 24.28 -1.38 10.26
C ALA A 390 25.71 -1.78 10.69
N GLU A 391 26.06 -1.65 11.97
CA GLU A 391 27.33 -2.18 12.49
C GLU A 391 27.39 -3.71 12.39
N ARG A 392 26.27 -4.39 12.58
CA ARG A 392 26.12 -5.85 12.49
C ARG A 392 25.96 -6.33 11.06
N ASP A 393 25.13 -5.64 10.29
CA ASP A 393 24.90 -5.91 8.87
C ASP A 393 24.82 -4.61 8.06
N PRO A 394 25.96 -4.16 7.49
CA PRO A 394 25.99 -2.92 6.72
C PRO A 394 25.34 -3.03 5.33
N PHE A 395 24.91 -4.22 4.92
CA PHE A 395 24.26 -4.48 3.62
C PHE A 395 22.74 -4.55 3.69
N ASP A 396 22.17 -4.41 4.89
CA ASP A 396 20.73 -4.26 5.03
C ASP A 396 20.26 -2.93 4.43
N LYS A 397 19.51 -3.03 3.32
CA LYS A 397 19.05 -1.85 2.56
C LYS A 397 18.09 -0.97 3.35
N ARG A 398 17.22 -1.57 4.17
CA ARG A 398 16.23 -0.82 4.95
C ARG A 398 16.89 0.06 6.00
N SER A 399 17.85 -0.49 6.73
CA SER A 399 18.66 0.28 7.69
C SER A 399 19.50 1.36 7.01
N ALA A 400 20.04 1.07 5.82
CA ALA A 400 20.81 2.03 5.04
C ALA A 400 19.94 3.20 4.57
N PHE A 401 18.76 2.95 4.03
CA PHE A 401 17.80 3.98 3.61
C PHE A 401 17.30 4.81 4.80
N GLY A 402 16.99 4.18 5.93
CA GLY A 402 16.57 4.92 7.13
C GLY A 402 17.66 5.89 7.63
N ARG A 403 18.92 5.48 7.59
CA ARG A 403 20.07 6.36 7.93
C ARG A 403 20.22 7.49 6.92
N TRP A 404 20.15 7.19 5.62
CA TRP A 404 20.18 8.18 4.55
C TRP A 404 19.09 9.24 4.70
N LEU A 405 17.86 8.83 5.01
CA LEU A 405 16.75 9.75 5.33
C LEU A 405 17.08 10.63 6.54
N LEU A 406 17.56 10.05 7.63
CA LEU A 406 17.88 10.80 8.84
C LEU A 406 19.03 11.80 8.63
N ASP A 407 19.99 11.47 7.74
CA ASP A 407 21.08 12.38 7.37
C ASP A 407 20.53 13.57 6.57
N GLU A 408 19.60 13.35 5.65
CA GLU A 408 18.89 14.42 4.94
C GLU A 408 18.11 15.32 5.92
N MET A 409 17.37 14.70 6.84
CA MET A 409 16.51 15.42 7.78
C MET A 409 17.26 16.11 8.92
N ALA A 410 18.55 15.85 9.09
CA ALA A 410 19.35 16.46 10.17
C ALA A 410 19.42 17.99 10.10
N GLY A 411 19.30 18.54 8.88
CA GLY A 411 19.30 19.99 8.63
C GLY A 411 17.92 20.63 8.55
N TYR A 412 16.84 19.87 8.82
CA TYR A 412 15.49 20.42 8.69
C TYR A 412 15.19 21.47 9.75
N ARG A 413 14.55 22.56 9.31
CA ARG A 413 13.96 23.57 10.19
C ARG A 413 12.70 23.01 10.84
N THR A 414 12.51 23.30 12.12
CA THR A 414 11.31 22.94 12.86
C THR A 414 10.52 24.21 13.20
N ILE A 415 9.22 24.22 12.91
CA ILE A 415 8.27 25.24 13.31
C ILE A 415 7.31 24.58 14.29
N GLU A 416 7.19 25.12 15.50
CA GLU A 416 6.29 24.59 16.53
C GLU A 416 5.06 25.46 16.68
N THR A 417 3.90 24.80 16.78
CA THR A 417 2.60 25.39 17.11
C THR A 417 2.04 24.69 18.36
N PRO A 418 0.90 25.09 18.92
CA PRO A 418 0.31 24.37 20.05
C PRO A 418 0.10 22.87 19.80
N HIS A 419 -0.38 22.46 18.62
CA HIS A 419 -0.75 21.08 18.31
C HIS A 419 0.16 20.40 17.29
N PHE A 420 1.04 21.15 16.61
CA PHE A 420 1.89 20.62 15.55
C PHE A 420 3.37 20.94 15.72
N ARG A 421 4.18 20.06 15.13
CA ARG A 421 5.60 20.26 14.88
C ARG A 421 5.83 20.08 13.38
N ILE A 422 6.08 21.17 12.66
CA ILE A 422 6.28 21.17 11.21
C ILE A 422 7.76 21.11 10.93
N ARG A 423 8.20 20.12 10.16
CA ARG A 423 9.60 19.93 9.77
C ARG A 423 9.72 20.09 8.27
N VAL A 424 10.63 20.93 7.83
CA VAL A 424 10.80 21.28 6.42
C VAL A 424 12.27 21.46 6.08
N LYS A 425 12.66 21.06 4.90
CA LYS A 425 13.99 21.32 4.34
C LYS A 425 14.16 22.83 4.13
N PRO A 426 15.25 23.45 4.64
CA PRO A 426 15.53 24.87 4.39
C PRO A 426 15.65 25.18 2.90
N GLY A 427 15.16 26.35 2.52
CA GLY A 427 15.16 26.81 1.12
C GLY A 427 13.76 26.92 0.53
N VAL A 428 13.59 26.46 -0.73
CA VAL A 428 12.34 26.65 -1.47
C VAL A 428 11.10 26.01 -0.80
N ASP A 429 11.28 24.93 -0.07
CA ASP A 429 10.18 24.21 0.60
C ASP A 429 9.63 25.02 1.79
N GLU A 430 10.42 25.91 2.37
CA GLU A 430 9.95 26.84 3.40
C GLU A 430 8.85 27.78 2.86
N ALA A 431 8.82 28.05 1.55
CA ALA A 431 7.78 28.87 0.95
C ALA A 431 6.36 28.28 1.14
N VAL A 432 6.25 26.95 1.19
CA VAL A 432 4.98 26.28 1.50
C VAL A 432 4.76 26.22 3.02
N ALA A 433 5.81 25.90 3.77
CA ALA A 433 5.73 25.75 5.22
C ALA A 433 5.35 27.05 5.96
N GLU A 434 5.68 28.22 5.43
CA GLU A 434 5.27 29.52 5.98
C GLU A 434 3.74 29.68 6.10
N GLY A 435 2.96 29.01 5.25
CA GLY A 435 1.49 29.02 5.31
C GLY A 435 0.84 27.95 6.19
N MET A 436 1.63 27.01 6.71
CA MET A 436 1.09 25.85 7.44
C MET A 436 0.61 26.15 8.87
N PRO A 437 1.30 26.96 9.70
CA PRO A 437 0.97 27.08 11.13
C PRO A 437 -0.50 27.42 11.41
N GLU A 438 -0.98 28.50 10.84
CA GLU A 438 -2.35 28.99 11.05
C GLU A 438 -3.40 28.03 10.45
N ALA A 439 -3.17 27.56 9.21
CA ALA A 439 -4.07 26.66 8.53
C ALA A 439 -4.20 25.31 9.27
N LEU A 440 -3.11 24.79 9.83
CA LEU A 440 -3.11 23.53 10.58
C LEU A 440 -3.83 23.67 11.92
N GLU A 441 -3.66 24.80 12.64
CA GLU A 441 -4.39 25.01 13.88
C GLU A 441 -5.90 25.15 13.65
N SER A 442 -6.32 25.84 12.58
CA SER A 442 -7.73 25.88 12.18
C SER A 442 -8.27 24.49 11.85
N MET A 443 -7.53 23.73 11.04
CA MET A 443 -7.86 22.33 10.69
C MET A 443 -7.95 21.45 11.94
N HIS A 444 -7.03 21.63 12.91
CA HIS A 444 -7.07 20.87 14.16
C HIS A 444 -8.40 21.10 14.90
N HIS A 445 -8.81 22.35 15.09
CA HIS A 445 -10.06 22.66 15.79
C HIS A 445 -11.29 22.08 15.09
N GLU A 446 -11.31 22.15 13.76
CA GLU A 446 -12.40 21.58 12.96
C GLU A 446 -12.47 20.06 13.07
N VAL A 447 -11.35 19.38 12.82
CA VAL A 447 -11.27 17.91 12.77
C VAL A 447 -11.43 17.32 14.17
N SER A 448 -10.69 17.82 15.16
CA SER A 448 -10.81 17.35 16.55
C SER A 448 -12.21 17.62 17.13
N GLY A 449 -12.80 18.79 16.83
CA GLY A 449 -14.18 19.11 17.19
C GLY A 449 -15.20 18.20 16.51
N TRP A 450 -14.93 17.74 15.30
CA TRP A 450 -15.80 16.78 14.58
C TRP A 450 -15.81 15.41 15.28
N PHE A 451 -14.66 14.92 15.74
CA PHE A 451 -14.53 13.63 16.44
C PHE A 451 -14.80 13.72 17.96
N GLY A 452 -14.79 14.93 18.54
CA GLY A 452 -14.86 15.12 19.98
C GLY A 452 -13.64 14.57 20.72
N HIS A 453 -12.47 14.51 20.05
CA HIS A 453 -11.22 13.99 20.59
C HIS A 453 -10.03 14.78 20.08
N GLU A 454 -9.09 15.05 20.98
CA GLU A 454 -7.80 15.69 20.66
C GLU A 454 -6.66 14.74 20.97
N PRO A 455 -5.70 14.56 20.03
CA PRO A 455 -4.46 13.82 20.33
C PRO A 455 -3.71 14.45 21.50
N SER A 456 -3.25 13.64 22.44
CA SER A 456 -2.58 14.11 23.66
C SER A 456 -1.17 14.68 23.43
N ALA A 457 -0.58 14.41 22.27
CA ALA A 457 0.74 14.89 21.89
C ALA A 457 0.67 15.68 20.57
N ARG A 458 1.63 16.58 20.38
CA ARG A 458 1.77 17.29 19.09
C ARG A 458 2.00 16.32 17.95
N THR A 459 1.28 16.53 16.87
CA THR A 459 1.48 15.77 15.62
C THR A 459 2.66 16.36 14.84
N THR A 460 3.58 15.51 14.43
CA THR A 460 4.70 15.93 13.59
C THR A 460 4.27 15.90 12.11
N ILE A 461 4.38 17.04 11.44
CA ILE A 461 4.16 17.18 9.99
C ILE A 461 5.53 17.28 9.32
N GLU A 462 5.80 16.40 8.36
CA GLU A 462 7.08 16.40 7.63
C GLU A 462 6.86 16.64 6.15
N LEU A 463 7.30 17.82 5.69
CA LEU A 463 7.29 18.15 4.26
C LEU A 463 8.61 17.67 3.64
N LEU A 464 8.52 16.56 2.90
CA LEU A 464 9.68 15.92 2.29
C LEU A 464 9.88 16.37 0.84
N PRO A 465 11.13 16.58 0.40
CA PRO A 465 11.42 17.28 -0.86
C PRO A 465 11.04 16.49 -2.10
N ASP A 466 10.97 15.16 -2.01
CA ASP A 466 10.60 14.29 -3.11
C ASP A 466 9.99 12.97 -2.63
N HIS A 467 9.53 12.20 -3.60
CA HIS A 467 8.81 10.96 -3.39
C HIS A 467 9.67 9.86 -2.75
N GLU A 468 10.97 9.82 -3.01
CA GLU A 468 11.87 8.78 -2.53
C GLU A 468 12.09 8.93 -1.00
N PHE A 469 12.38 10.14 -0.51
CA PHE A 469 12.47 10.40 0.92
C PHE A 469 11.14 10.12 1.65
N PHE A 470 10.03 10.51 1.03
CA PHE A 470 8.71 10.22 1.55
C PHE A 470 8.47 8.70 1.67
N ALA A 471 8.77 7.93 0.63
CA ALA A 471 8.60 6.49 0.63
C ALA A 471 9.42 5.82 1.73
N VAL A 472 10.70 6.21 1.87
CA VAL A 472 11.60 5.70 2.92
C VAL A 472 11.09 6.05 4.31
N ARG A 473 10.54 7.26 4.53
CA ARG A 473 9.98 7.67 5.83
C ARG A 473 8.87 6.72 6.29
N ILE A 474 8.01 6.33 5.38
CA ILE A 474 6.84 5.52 5.70
C ILE A 474 7.15 4.02 5.72
N THR A 475 7.92 3.52 4.74
CA THR A 475 8.11 2.07 4.53
C THR A 475 9.50 1.56 4.89
N GLY A 476 10.47 2.46 5.04
CA GLY A 476 11.89 2.11 5.12
C GLY A 476 12.51 1.79 3.74
N MET A 477 11.74 1.86 2.64
CA MET A 477 12.19 1.52 1.29
C MET A 477 11.70 2.58 0.29
N PRO A 478 12.49 2.91 -0.76
CA PRO A 478 12.01 3.77 -1.85
C PRO A 478 10.97 3.04 -2.68
N GLY A 479 9.91 3.71 -3.05
CA GLY A 479 8.92 3.16 -3.99
C GLY A 479 7.54 2.87 -3.39
N ILE A 480 6.75 3.89 -3.23
CA ILE A 480 5.34 3.88 -2.85
C ILE A 480 4.60 4.86 -3.77
N HIS A 481 3.30 4.64 -4.02
CA HIS A 481 2.49 5.51 -4.88
C HIS A 481 1.38 6.22 -4.08
N THR A 482 1.79 7.01 -3.10
CA THR A 482 0.89 7.92 -2.38
C THR A 482 1.62 9.24 -2.14
N MET A 483 0.90 10.33 -1.85
CA MET A 483 1.48 11.65 -1.68
C MET A 483 1.65 12.06 -0.22
N ALA A 484 0.93 11.41 0.67
CA ALA A 484 1.04 11.60 2.12
C ALA A 484 0.66 10.31 2.85
N ALA A 485 1.02 10.20 4.11
CA ALA A 485 0.59 9.11 4.99
C ALA A 485 0.74 9.50 6.46
N SER A 486 -0.23 9.09 7.29
CA SER A 486 -0.17 9.19 8.75
C SER A 486 0.24 7.86 9.37
N THR A 487 1.20 7.92 10.28
CA THR A 487 1.54 6.79 11.16
C THR A 487 0.84 6.88 12.52
N GLY A 488 0.04 7.90 12.72
CA GLY A 488 -0.53 8.35 13.97
C GLY A 488 0.19 9.61 14.48
N PRO A 489 1.34 9.50 15.16
CA PRO A 489 2.07 10.69 15.67
C PRO A 489 2.81 11.48 14.59
N VAL A 490 3.08 10.91 13.44
CA VAL A 490 3.76 11.57 12.31
C VAL A 490 2.91 11.51 11.06
N ILE A 491 2.78 12.64 10.37
CA ILE A 491 2.25 12.75 9.04
C ILE A 491 3.38 13.21 8.13
N ALA A 492 3.76 12.36 7.19
CA ALA A 492 4.71 12.71 6.15
C ALA A 492 3.97 13.01 4.85
N LEU A 493 4.42 14.03 4.12
CA LEU A 493 3.91 14.36 2.80
C LEU A 493 5.05 14.76 1.87
N GLU A 494 4.89 14.45 0.59
CA GLU A 494 5.76 14.94 -0.45
C GLU A 494 5.45 16.41 -0.74
N ALA A 495 6.46 17.24 -0.99
CA ALA A 495 6.26 18.63 -1.38
C ALA A 495 5.39 18.75 -2.65
N PRO A 496 4.27 19.54 -2.62
CA PRO A 496 3.31 19.65 -3.73
C PRO A 496 3.84 20.52 -4.86
N ARG A 497 4.85 20.03 -5.58
CA ARG A 497 5.51 20.80 -6.64
C ARG A 497 5.56 20.09 -7.97
N ARG A 498 5.63 20.88 -9.03
CA ARG A 498 5.87 20.39 -10.40
C ARG A 498 7.33 19.96 -10.53
N GLY A 499 7.59 18.92 -11.31
CA GLY A 499 8.94 18.45 -11.54
C GLY A 499 8.98 17.17 -12.37
N ASN A 500 10.10 16.45 -12.27
CA ASN A 500 10.24 15.16 -12.93
C ASN A 500 9.20 14.17 -12.37
N PRO A 501 8.32 13.55 -13.19
CA PRO A 501 7.27 12.64 -12.75
C PRO A 501 7.79 11.38 -12.02
N ARG A 502 9.08 11.08 -12.10
CA ARG A 502 9.71 10.00 -11.33
C ARG A 502 10.04 10.40 -9.89
N LYS A 503 10.11 11.72 -9.63
CA LYS A 503 10.46 12.29 -8.32
C LYS A 503 9.30 12.99 -7.65
N HIS A 504 8.34 13.50 -8.41
CA HIS A 504 7.25 14.32 -7.91
C HIS A 504 5.90 13.88 -8.47
N LEU A 505 4.91 13.77 -7.58
CA LEU A 505 3.53 13.44 -7.94
C LEU A 505 2.73 14.67 -8.46
N GLY A 506 3.35 15.85 -8.46
CA GLY A 506 2.77 17.09 -8.93
C GLY A 506 2.13 17.95 -7.86
N THR A 507 1.38 18.96 -8.30
CA THR A 507 0.67 19.90 -7.42
C THR A 507 -0.60 19.29 -6.83
N TYR A 508 -0.94 19.70 -5.60
CA TYR A 508 -2.18 19.33 -4.91
C TYR A 508 -2.44 20.25 -3.70
N ASP A 509 -3.70 20.39 -3.30
CA ASP A 509 -4.04 21.14 -2.09
C ASP A 509 -3.55 20.39 -0.86
N TRP A 510 -2.40 20.82 -0.34
CA TRP A 510 -1.75 20.14 0.79
C TRP A 510 -2.60 20.19 2.08
N LEU A 511 -3.49 21.18 2.24
CA LEU A 511 -4.32 21.26 3.43
C LEU A 511 -5.43 20.21 3.41
N GLU A 512 -6.07 19.97 2.28
CA GLU A 512 -7.07 18.89 2.14
C GLU A 512 -6.44 17.51 2.36
N VAL A 513 -5.23 17.30 1.82
CA VAL A 513 -4.48 16.07 2.06
C VAL A 513 -4.12 15.93 3.55
N LEU A 514 -3.64 16.98 4.19
CA LEU A 514 -3.34 16.96 5.63
C LEU A 514 -4.59 16.80 6.49
N ARG A 515 -5.74 17.31 6.08
CA ARG A 515 -7.02 17.10 6.74
C ARG A 515 -7.39 15.62 6.79
N HIS A 516 -7.25 14.93 5.68
CA HIS A 516 -7.43 13.48 5.58
C HIS A 516 -6.47 12.74 6.51
N GLU A 517 -5.17 13.03 6.42
CA GLU A 517 -4.14 12.37 7.24
C GLU A 517 -4.29 12.68 8.73
N TYR A 518 -4.72 13.88 9.06
CA TYR A 518 -4.94 14.26 10.46
C TYR A 518 -6.16 13.57 11.07
N ALA A 519 -7.19 13.27 10.27
CA ALA A 519 -8.30 12.43 10.71
C ALA A 519 -7.82 11.03 11.15
N HIS A 520 -6.84 10.46 10.43
CA HIS A 520 -6.20 9.22 10.90
C HIS A 520 -5.49 9.41 12.24
N THR A 521 -4.73 10.49 12.42
CA THR A 521 -4.08 10.79 13.69
C THR A 521 -5.08 10.85 14.83
N VAL A 522 -6.20 11.56 14.65
CA VAL A 522 -7.26 11.68 15.65
C VAL A 522 -7.93 10.35 15.95
N THR A 523 -8.37 9.61 14.92
CA THR A 523 -9.09 8.35 15.09
C THR A 523 -8.22 7.22 15.65
N LEU A 524 -6.94 7.17 15.25
CA LEU A 524 -5.96 6.23 15.79
C LEU A 524 -5.66 6.54 17.26
N SER A 525 -5.49 7.82 17.61
CA SER A 525 -5.30 8.26 18.99
C SER A 525 -6.53 7.96 19.86
N GLN A 526 -7.74 8.22 19.36
CA GLN A 526 -8.99 7.98 20.08
C GLN A 526 -9.21 6.50 20.40
N THR A 527 -8.78 5.61 19.50
CA THR A 527 -9.05 4.17 19.60
C THR A 527 -7.87 3.32 20.08
N ASP A 528 -6.76 3.93 20.49
CA ASP A 528 -5.49 3.24 20.76
C ASP A 528 -5.07 2.33 19.58
N ASN A 529 -5.25 2.84 18.36
CA ASN A 529 -4.99 2.15 17.08
C ASN A 529 -5.82 0.85 16.87
N ARG A 530 -7.02 0.74 17.43
CA ARG A 530 -7.91 -0.43 17.31
C ARG A 530 -9.05 -0.25 16.31
N ILE A 531 -9.18 0.92 15.71
CA ILE A 531 -10.20 1.18 14.70
C ILE A 531 -10.03 0.27 13.48
N PRO A 532 -11.10 -0.32 12.94
CA PRO A 532 -11.05 -1.03 11.66
C PRO A 532 -10.53 -0.13 10.54
N HIS A 533 -9.68 -0.68 9.67
CA HIS A 533 -9.05 0.09 8.60
C HIS A 533 -10.05 0.78 7.68
N TRP A 534 -11.09 0.06 7.25
CA TRP A 534 -12.11 0.64 6.37
C TRP A 534 -12.82 1.86 7.00
N LEU A 535 -13.00 1.84 8.32
CA LEU A 535 -13.71 2.92 9.02
C LEU A 535 -12.82 4.16 9.20
N THR A 536 -11.53 4.00 9.53
CA THR A 536 -10.63 5.15 9.61
C THR A 536 -10.47 5.83 8.25
N GLU A 537 -10.44 5.07 7.15
CA GLU A 537 -10.42 5.62 5.79
C GLU A 537 -11.73 6.33 5.43
N ALA A 538 -12.86 5.71 5.77
CA ALA A 538 -14.18 6.30 5.54
C ALA A 538 -14.36 7.62 6.29
N LEU A 539 -13.90 7.70 7.52
CA LEU A 539 -13.94 8.89 8.37
C LEU A 539 -12.97 9.97 7.88
N ALA A 540 -11.80 9.57 7.38
CA ALA A 540 -10.85 10.51 6.80
C ALA A 540 -11.40 11.18 5.53
N VAL A 541 -12.04 10.41 4.63
CA VAL A 541 -12.74 10.97 3.46
C VAL A 541 -13.95 11.84 3.89
N ARG A 542 -14.63 11.47 5.00
CA ARG A 542 -15.78 12.24 5.47
C ARG A 542 -15.45 13.64 5.93
N VAL A 543 -14.27 13.87 6.50
CA VAL A 543 -13.85 15.19 6.95
C VAL A 543 -13.18 16.04 5.88
N GLU A 544 -12.92 15.49 4.69
CA GLU A 544 -12.53 16.30 3.52
C GLU A 544 -13.64 17.32 3.19
N THR A 545 -13.27 18.50 2.73
CA THR A 545 -14.25 19.57 2.43
C THR A 545 -14.81 19.47 1.02
N ARG A 546 -14.22 18.64 0.16
CA ARG A 546 -14.59 18.51 -1.24
C ARG A 546 -15.89 17.72 -1.44
N PRO A 547 -16.80 18.21 -2.29
CA PRO A 547 -17.98 17.45 -2.66
C PRO A 547 -17.62 16.20 -3.48
N ARG A 548 -18.45 15.16 -3.36
CA ARG A 548 -18.27 13.90 -4.12
C ARG A 548 -18.33 14.19 -5.62
N SER A 549 -17.35 13.71 -6.36
CA SER A 549 -17.28 13.90 -7.82
C SER A 549 -18.35 13.10 -8.57
N MET A 550 -18.74 13.56 -9.74
CA MET A 550 -19.65 12.83 -10.63
C MET A 550 -19.16 11.39 -10.90
N GLN A 551 -17.86 11.20 -11.13
CA GLN A 551 -17.27 9.88 -11.34
C GLN A 551 -17.47 8.95 -10.14
N THR A 552 -17.32 9.48 -8.93
CA THR A 552 -17.54 8.72 -7.70
C THR A 552 -19.02 8.34 -7.56
N CYS A 553 -19.94 9.29 -7.81
CA CYS A 553 -21.38 9.02 -7.80
C CYS A 553 -21.77 7.95 -8.83
N GLU A 554 -21.26 8.03 -10.07
CA GLU A 554 -21.47 7.01 -11.11
C GLU A 554 -20.92 5.64 -10.72
N MET A 555 -19.75 5.58 -10.08
CA MET A 555 -19.15 4.33 -9.62
C MET A 555 -20.02 3.67 -8.56
N LEU A 556 -20.51 4.44 -7.58
CA LEU A 556 -21.41 3.97 -6.52
C LEU A 556 -22.75 3.51 -7.10
N ALA A 557 -23.36 4.29 -7.98
CA ALA A 557 -24.61 3.95 -8.64
C ALA A 557 -24.51 2.64 -9.44
N ARG A 558 -23.44 2.45 -10.20
CA ARG A 558 -23.21 1.20 -10.95
C ARG A 558 -22.94 0.01 -10.02
N ALA A 559 -22.20 0.20 -8.93
CA ALA A 559 -21.96 -0.84 -7.95
C ALA A 559 -23.26 -1.26 -7.26
N LEU A 560 -24.12 -0.29 -6.88
CA LEU A 560 -25.43 -0.53 -6.30
C LEU A 560 -26.35 -1.29 -7.27
N ALA A 561 -26.49 -0.81 -8.52
CA ALA A 561 -27.33 -1.45 -9.53
C ALA A 561 -26.86 -2.87 -9.89
N GLY A 562 -25.56 -3.11 -9.87
CA GLY A 562 -24.95 -4.42 -10.16
C GLY A 562 -24.80 -5.33 -8.93
N ASN A 563 -25.34 -4.98 -7.77
CA ASN A 563 -25.15 -5.71 -6.51
C ASN A 563 -23.68 -5.99 -6.17
N ARG A 564 -22.79 -5.02 -6.43
CA ARG A 564 -21.33 -5.13 -6.25
C ARG A 564 -20.80 -4.28 -5.10
N LEU A 565 -21.69 -3.69 -4.29
CA LEU A 565 -21.28 -3.05 -3.05
C LEU A 565 -20.74 -4.10 -2.08
N PHE A 566 -19.73 -3.72 -1.31
CA PHE A 566 -19.10 -4.60 -0.32
C PHE A 566 -19.93 -4.65 0.95
N THR A 567 -20.15 -5.83 1.48
CA THR A 567 -20.60 -6.01 2.87
C THR A 567 -19.47 -5.62 3.84
N LEU A 568 -19.77 -5.36 5.12
CA LEU A 568 -18.76 -4.89 6.07
C LEU A 568 -17.61 -5.90 6.27
N ASP A 569 -17.90 -7.18 6.23
CA ASP A 569 -16.89 -8.23 6.29
C ASP A 569 -15.98 -8.29 5.03
N ARG A 570 -16.46 -7.78 3.89
CA ARG A 570 -15.74 -7.77 2.63
C ARG A 570 -15.04 -6.46 2.32
N ILE A 571 -15.52 -5.32 2.80
CA ILE A 571 -14.97 -4.01 2.45
C ILE A 571 -13.51 -3.86 2.87
N LYS A 572 -13.10 -4.44 4.00
CA LYS A 572 -11.71 -4.48 4.46
C LYS A 572 -10.77 -5.10 3.43
N TRP A 573 -11.24 -6.14 2.73
CA TRP A 573 -10.47 -6.83 1.70
C TRP A 573 -10.25 -5.99 0.45
N ALA A 574 -11.22 -5.13 0.09
CA ALA A 574 -11.10 -4.24 -1.05
C ALA A 574 -10.00 -3.18 -0.87
N PHE A 575 -9.66 -2.83 0.38
CA PHE A 575 -8.49 -1.99 0.69
C PHE A 575 -7.18 -2.76 0.61
N VAL A 576 -7.13 -3.95 1.21
CA VAL A 576 -5.91 -4.74 1.39
C VAL A 576 -5.61 -5.58 0.16
N ARG A 577 -6.63 -6.23 -0.41
CA ARG A 577 -6.53 -7.14 -1.56
C ARG A 577 -7.63 -6.89 -2.57
N PRO A 578 -7.60 -5.78 -3.32
CA PRO A 578 -8.60 -5.49 -4.34
C PRO A 578 -8.53 -6.55 -5.46
N GLU A 579 -9.68 -7.11 -5.83
CA GLU A 579 -9.79 -8.04 -6.95
C GLU A 579 -9.54 -7.32 -8.29
N THR A 580 -9.96 -6.04 -8.35
CA THR A 580 -9.69 -5.17 -9.49
C THR A 580 -9.11 -3.83 -9.03
N PRO A 581 -8.39 -3.09 -9.90
CA PRO A 581 -7.88 -1.75 -9.57
C PRO A 581 -8.95 -0.74 -9.14
N LYS A 582 -10.23 -1.01 -9.46
CA LYS A 582 -11.36 -0.15 -9.14
C LYS A 582 -11.96 -0.42 -7.75
N ASP A 583 -11.73 -1.60 -7.18
CA ASP A 583 -12.34 -2.02 -5.93
C ASP A 583 -11.91 -1.14 -4.76
N ARG A 584 -10.63 -0.72 -4.74
CA ARG A 584 -10.13 0.18 -3.72
C ARG A 584 -10.82 1.54 -3.78
N ALA A 585 -10.93 2.13 -4.97
CA ALA A 585 -11.65 3.38 -5.15
C ALA A 585 -13.13 3.26 -4.73
N LEU A 586 -13.75 2.11 -5.04
CA LEU A 586 -15.10 1.81 -4.59
C LEU A 586 -15.18 1.67 -3.07
N ALA A 587 -14.22 1.03 -2.41
CA ALA A 587 -14.19 0.87 -0.97
C ALA A 587 -14.10 2.22 -0.23
N TYR A 588 -13.24 3.15 -0.70
CA TYR A 588 -13.19 4.52 -0.17
C TYR A 588 -14.53 5.24 -0.31
N ALA A 589 -15.08 5.22 -1.51
CA ALA A 589 -16.34 5.90 -1.80
C ALA A 589 -17.51 5.32 -1.03
N GLN A 590 -17.61 3.99 -0.94
CA GLN A 590 -18.64 3.29 -0.19
C GLN A 590 -18.48 3.46 1.31
N GLY A 591 -17.26 3.39 1.83
CA GLY A 591 -16.98 3.64 3.24
C GLY A 591 -17.45 5.02 3.67
N HIS A 592 -17.06 6.07 2.93
CA HIS A 592 -17.58 7.42 3.13
C HIS A 592 -19.13 7.47 3.11
N TRP A 593 -19.74 6.82 2.13
CA TRP A 593 -21.20 6.78 1.98
C TRP A 593 -21.89 6.07 3.15
N MET A 594 -21.30 5.01 3.68
CA MET A 594 -21.80 4.33 4.89
C MET A 594 -21.65 5.20 6.16
N VAL A 595 -20.61 6.04 6.25
CA VAL A 595 -20.47 7.02 7.36
C VAL A 595 -21.57 8.09 7.25
N GLU A 596 -21.85 8.62 6.06
CA GLU A 596 -22.98 9.55 5.85
C GLU A 596 -24.33 8.92 6.26
N TYR A 597 -24.52 7.62 5.96
CA TYR A 597 -25.69 6.90 6.43
C TYR A 597 -25.74 6.76 7.95
N MET A 598 -24.58 6.49 8.60
CA MET A 598 -24.53 6.48 10.08
C MET A 598 -24.94 7.81 10.67
N GLU A 599 -24.44 8.93 10.14
CA GLU A 599 -24.84 10.27 10.57
C GLU A 599 -26.35 10.54 10.34
N HIS A 600 -26.88 10.14 9.18
CA HIS A 600 -28.29 10.29 8.86
C HIS A 600 -29.19 9.52 9.80
N ARG A 601 -28.82 8.29 10.15
CA ARG A 601 -29.69 7.36 10.91
C ARG A 601 -29.59 7.52 12.41
N TRP A 602 -28.38 7.79 12.95
CA TRP A 602 -28.12 7.84 14.39
C TRP A 602 -27.57 9.19 14.89
N GLY A 603 -27.35 10.14 13.99
CA GLY A 603 -26.69 11.39 14.31
C GLY A 603 -25.17 11.26 14.37
N ARG A 604 -24.48 12.41 14.27
CA ARG A 604 -23.01 12.43 14.28
C ARG A 604 -22.41 11.89 15.58
N GLU A 605 -23.10 12.06 16.71
CA GLU A 605 -22.65 11.61 18.03
C GLU A 605 -22.52 10.08 18.17
N ALA A 606 -23.10 9.33 17.24
CA ALA A 606 -22.96 7.88 17.22
C ALA A 606 -21.52 7.44 16.85
N ILE A 607 -20.81 8.24 16.05
CA ILE A 607 -19.44 7.92 15.59
C ILE A 607 -18.43 7.91 16.75
N PRO A 608 -18.29 8.98 17.56
CA PRO A 608 -17.42 8.93 18.73
C PRO A 608 -17.74 7.76 19.70
N LYS A 609 -19.03 7.45 19.90
CA LYS A 609 -19.44 6.32 20.74
C LYS A 609 -18.99 4.98 20.16
N LEU A 610 -19.01 4.84 18.84
CA LEU A 610 -18.52 3.65 18.15
C LEU A 610 -16.98 3.53 18.30
N LEU A 611 -16.25 4.64 18.17
CA LEU A 611 -14.81 4.69 18.36
C LEU A 611 -14.40 4.34 19.81
N ASP A 612 -15.14 4.80 20.81
CA ASP A 612 -14.92 4.45 22.21
C ASP A 612 -15.08 2.94 22.48
N ARG A 613 -15.97 2.26 21.75
CA ARG A 613 -16.13 0.79 21.83
C ARG A 613 -14.92 0.07 21.28
N TYR A 614 -14.35 0.52 20.15
CA TYR A 614 -13.10 -0.04 19.64
C TYR A 614 -11.95 0.18 20.63
N ARG A 615 -11.85 1.35 21.25
CA ARG A 615 -10.88 1.61 22.31
C ARG A 615 -11.01 0.64 23.48
N ALA A 616 -12.23 0.32 23.86
CA ALA A 616 -12.51 -0.67 24.92
C ALA A 616 -12.13 -2.11 24.53
N GLY A 617 -11.86 -2.38 23.24
CA GLY A 617 -11.43 -3.69 22.75
C GLY A 617 -12.55 -4.53 22.15
N ASP A 618 -13.72 -3.94 21.90
CA ASP A 618 -14.81 -4.63 21.20
C ASP A 618 -14.41 -4.90 19.74
N ASP A 619 -14.82 -6.06 19.23
CA ASP A 619 -14.81 -6.35 17.80
C ASP A 619 -15.91 -5.56 17.08
N GLU A 620 -15.88 -5.54 15.75
CA GLU A 620 -16.83 -4.75 14.96
C GLU A 620 -18.31 -5.09 15.23
N PRO A 621 -18.73 -6.38 15.30
CA PRO A 621 -20.11 -6.72 15.65
C PRO A 621 -20.52 -6.27 17.05
N ALA A 622 -19.64 -6.41 18.05
CA ALA A 622 -19.92 -5.98 19.42
C ALA A 622 -19.99 -4.45 19.54
N ALA A 623 -19.05 -3.76 18.91
CA ALA A 623 -18.98 -2.30 18.89
C ALA A 623 -20.22 -1.69 18.23
N MET A 624 -20.65 -2.22 17.07
CA MET A 624 -21.85 -1.74 16.37
C MET A 624 -23.13 -2.00 17.15
N ARG A 625 -23.28 -3.19 17.73
CA ARG A 625 -24.45 -3.48 18.59
C ARG A 625 -24.49 -2.55 19.81
N ALA A 626 -23.36 -2.28 20.43
CA ALA A 626 -23.31 -1.42 21.61
C ALA A 626 -23.53 0.06 21.30
N ALA A 627 -22.98 0.57 20.20
CA ALA A 627 -23.04 1.98 19.83
C ALA A 627 -24.28 2.34 18.99
N LEU A 628 -24.67 1.46 18.06
CA LEU A 628 -25.71 1.73 17.05
C LEU A 628 -26.98 0.88 17.27
N GLY A 629 -26.92 -0.16 18.12
CA GLY A 629 -28.06 -1.07 18.35
C GLY A 629 -28.33 -2.05 17.19
N ILE A 630 -27.38 -2.24 16.27
CA ILE A 630 -27.54 -3.03 15.06
C ILE A 630 -26.26 -3.85 14.77
N ASP A 631 -26.42 -5.03 14.19
CA ASP A 631 -25.28 -5.80 13.72
C ASP A 631 -24.82 -5.39 12.30
N PRO A 632 -23.61 -5.77 11.85
CA PRO A 632 -23.07 -5.39 10.55
C PRO A 632 -23.93 -5.81 9.35
N GLN A 633 -24.59 -6.98 9.42
CA GLN A 633 -25.43 -7.50 8.34
C GLN A 633 -26.72 -6.69 8.22
N ALA A 634 -27.38 -6.43 9.35
CA ALA A 634 -28.58 -5.60 9.39
C ALA A 634 -28.28 -4.15 9.00
N PHE A 635 -27.15 -3.60 9.45
CA PHE A 635 -26.69 -2.27 9.03
C PHE A 635 -26.58 -2.17 7.51
N PHE A 636 -25.91 -3.13 6.88
CA PHE A 636 -25.76 -3.12 5.43
C PHE A 636 -27.10 -3.29 4.69
N ALA A 637 -28.00 -4.12 5.21
CA ALA A 637 -29.34 -4.27 4.65
C ALA A 637 -30.16 -2.98 4.73
N ASP A 638 -30.09 -2.24 5.85
CA ASP A 638 -30.76 -0.97 6.05
C ASP A 638 -30.15 0.18 5.23
N PHE A 639 -28.82 0.13 5.00
CA PHE A 639 -28.11 1.10 4.17
C PHE A 639 -28.57 1.08 2.70
N LEU A 640 -28.89 -0.09 2.13
CA LEU A 640 -29.18 -0.22 0.70
C LEU A 640 -30.42 0.59 0.21
N PRO A 641 -31.58 0.62 0.92
CA PRO A 641 -32.68 1.47 0.52
C PRO A 641 -32.33 2.96 0.50
N TRP A 642 -31.68 3.45 1.56
CA TRP A 642 -31.23 4.83 1.63
C TRP A 642 -30.23 5.16 0.50
N ALA A 643 -29.33 4.25 0.19
CA ALA A 643 -28.38 4.41 -0.91
C ALA A 643 -29.10 4.56 -2.27
N ARG A 644 -30.21 3.84 -2.50
CA ARG A 644 -31.02 3.99 -3.72
C ARG A 644 -31.65 5.37 -3.81
N GLU A 645 -32.20 5.89 -2.72
CA GLU A 645 -32.75 7.25 -2.65
C GLU A 645 -31.68 8.30 -2.96
N GLN A 646 -30.46 8.15 -2.43
CA GLN A 646 -29.35 9.05 -2.73
C GLN A 646 -28.97 9.03 -4.22
N VAL A 647 -28.87 7.84 -4.83
CA VAL A 647 -28.58 7.71 -6.26
C VAL A 647 -29.64 8.38 -7.13
N GLN A 648 -30.92 8.26 -6.76
CA GLN A 648 -32.02 8.97 -7.43
C GLN A 648 -31.87 10.50 -7.28
N ALA A 649 -31.54 10.98 -6.06
CA ALA A 649 -31.32 12.39 -5.80
C ALA A 649 -30.12 12.95 -6.59
N TRP A 650 -29.11 12.13 -6.92
CA TRP A 650 -28.01 12.52 -7.80
C TRP A 650 -28.40 12.58 -9.28
N GLY A 651 -29.64 12.20 -9.63
CA GLY A 651 -30.10 12.10 -11.01
C GLY A 651 -29.46 10.94 -11.78
N LEU A 652 -29.02 9.90 -11.06
CA LEU A 652 -28.51 8.66 -11.60
C LEU A 652 -29.53 7.55 -11.41
N LEU A 653 -29.59 6.55 -12.30
CA LEU A 653 -30.62 5.52 -12.34
C LEU A 653 -32.05 6.11 -12.42
N ALA A 654 -32.23 7.07 -13.31
CA ALA A 654 -33.54 7.69 -13.57
C ALA A 654 -34.58 6.65 -14.04
N SER A 655 -35.82 6.88 -13.71
CA SER A 655 -36.95 6.06 -14.16
C SER A 655 -37.98 6.95 -14.91
N PRO A 656 -38.44 6.56 -16.11
CA PRO A 656 -38.03 5.36 -16.85
C PRO A 656 -36.53 5.36 -17.22
N SER A 657 -35.93 4.18 -17.32
CA SER A 657 -34.53 4.07 -17.74
C SER A 657 -34.33 4.36 -19.22
N MET A 658 -33.13 4.68 -19.65
CA MET A 658 -32.83 4.83 -21.08
C MET A 658 -33.07 3.53 -21.87
N ASP A 659 -32.92 2.36 -21.27
CA ASP A 659 -33.24 1.08 -21.91
C ASP A 659 -34.73 0.93 -22.18
N GLU A 660 -35.60 1.43 -21.28
CA GLU A 660 -37.06 1.47 -21.50
C GLU A 660 -37.44 2.44 -22.62
N PHE A 661 -36.83 3.62 -22.69
CA PHE A 661 -37.03 4.55 -23.81
C PHE A 661 -36.54 3.96 -25.14
N MET A 662 -35.40 3.23 -25.13
CA MET A 662 -34.89 2.55 -26.31
C MET A 662 -35.80 1.44 -26.78
N GLU A 663 -36.43 0.70 -25.89
CA GLU A 663 -37.41 -0.34 -26.24
C GLU A 663 -38.70 0.27 -26.85
N GLN A 664 -39.13 1.41 -26.30
CA GLN A 664 -40.24 2.17 -26.91
C GLN A 664 -39.85 2.67 -28.31
N ALA A 665 -38.64 3.20 -28.49
CA ALA A 665 -38.17 3.64 -29.78
C ALA A 665 -38.01 2.47 -30.78
N ARG A 666 -37.52 1.33 -30.34
CA ARG A 666 -37.41 0.10 -31.15
C ARG A 666 -38.78 -0.40 -31.61
N SER A 667 -39.75 -0.34 -30.74
CA SER A 667 -41.12 -0.72 -31.06
C SER A 667 -41.75 0.23 -32.09
N ALA A 668 -41.41 1.54 -32.07
CA ALA A 668 -41.91 2.55 -33.00
C ALA A 668 -41.17 2.54 -34.34
N ASP A 669 -39.84 2.39 -34.34
CA ASP A 669 -38.98 2.33 -35.53
C ASP A 669 -37.73 1.47 -35.28
N PRO A 670 -37.78 0.14 -35.57
CA PRO A 670 -36.64 -0.76 -35.39
C PRO A 670 -35.36 -0.29 -36.12
N ALA A 671 -35.48 0.25 -37.32
CA ALA A 671 -34.33 0.65 -38.12
C ALA A 671 -33.59 1.84 -37.54
N LEU A 672 -34.27 2.68 -36.78
CA LEU A 672 -33.66 3.82 -36.06
C LEU A 672 -32.66 3.33 -35.01
N VAL A 673 -33.04 2.30 -34.27
CA VAL A 673 -32.20 1.73 -33.18
C VAL A 673 -30.98 1.01 -33.72
N GLU A 674 -31.13 0.28 -34.84
CA GLU A 674 -30.00 -0.39 -35.50
C GLU A 674 -28.98 0.63 -36.02
N ARG A 675 -29.40 1.69 -36.71
CA ARG A 675 -28.52 2.77 -37.17
C ARG A 675 -27.80 3.47 -36.03
N SER A 676 -28.46 3.60 -34.90
CA SER A 676 -27.86 4.21 -33.70
C SER A 676 -26.79 3.30 -33.09
N ALA A 677 -26.98 1.97 -33.13
CA ALA A 677 -26.01 1.01 -32.65
C ALA A 677 -24.76 0.95 -33.55
N GLU A 678 -24.92 0.94 -34.87
CA GLU A 678 -23.83 0.96 -35.85
C GLU A 678 -22.96 2.22 -35.69
N ALA A 679 -23.55 3.40 -35.64
CA ALA A 679 -22.85 4.65 -35.43
C ALA A 679 -22.05 4.73 -34.13
N ARG A 680 -22.41 3.95 -33.13
CA ARG A 680 -21.64 3.81 -31.88
C ARG A 680 -20.37 3.00 -32.09
N ILE A 681 -20.48 1.83 -32.75
CA ILE A 681 -19.35 0.94 -33.01
C ILE A 681 -18.27 1.72 -33.76
N ASP A 682 -18.66 2.44 -34.80
CA ASP A 682 -17.76 3.26 -35.61
C ASP A 682 -17.04 4.34 -34.77
N ARG A 683 -17.75 4.95 -33.84
CA ARG A 683 -17.19 6.00 -32.97
C ARG A 683 -16.22 5.44 -31.91
N VAL A 684 -16.53 4.31 -31.30
CA VAL A 684 -15.65 3.62 -30.37
C VAL A 684 -14.39 3.12 -31.08
N GLU A 685 -14.53 2.57 -32.28
CA GLU A 685 -13.39 2.14 -33.10
C GLU A 685 -12.52 3.34 -33.54
N ALA A 686 -13.13 4.47 -33.92
CA ALA A 686 -12.39 5.68 -34.29
C ALA A 686 -11.59 6.23 -33.10
N VAL A 687 -12.15 6.24 -31.89
CA VAL A 687 -11.44 6.64 -30.65
C VAL A 687 -10.34 5.66 -30.33
N ALA A 688 -10.59 4.35 -30.40
CA ALA A 688 -9.59 3.31 -30.16
C ALA A 688 -8.43 3.41 -31.16
N LYS A 689 -8.70 3.64 -32.45
CA LYS A 689 -7.69 3.85 -33.49
C LYS A 689 -6.84 5.10 -33.24
N ARG A 690 -7.42 6.23 -32.78
CA ARG A 690 -6.67 7.43 -32.42
C ARG A 690 -5.76 7.21 -31.20
N LEU A 691 -6.23 6.50 -30.18
CA LEU A 691 -5.44 6.15 -29.01
C LEU A 691 -4.28 5.21 -29.38
N ALA A 692 -4.51 4.23 -30.24
CA ALA A 692 -3.49 3.30 -30.71
C ALA A 692 -2.44 3.97 -31.62
N ALA A 693 -2.81 5.02 -32.35
CA ALA A 693 -1.91 5.74 -33.25
C ALA A 693 -0.98 6.76 -32.53
N GLY A 694 -1.06 6.90 -31.20
CA GLY A 694 -0.20 7.82 -30.43
C GLY A 694 -0.44 9.31 -30.74
N CYS A 695 -1.43 9.64 -31.56
CA CYS A 695 -1.87 11.02 -31.77
C CYS A 695 -2.53 11.50 -30.47
N GLY A 696 -1.93 12.51 -29.86
CA GLY A 696 -2.21 13.05 -28.53
C GLY A 696 -3.64 12.85 -28.03
N ALA A 697 -3.78 12.61 -26.74
CA ALA A 697 -5.08 12.32 -26.14
C ALA A 697 -6.14 13.27 -26.75
N PRO A 698 -7.26 12.75 -27.28
CA PRO A 698 -8.37 13.61 -27.69
C PRO A 698 -8.70 14.48 -26.50
N ALA A 699 -8.97 15.76 -26.75
CA ALA A 699 -9.38 16.66 -25.68
C ALA A 699 -10.28 15.88 -24.72
N THR A 700 -9.90 15.85 -23.47
CA THR A 700 -10.39 14.93 -22.41
C THR A 700 -11.91 14.71 -22.40
N GLY A 701 -12.69 15.64 -22.96
CA GLY A 701 -14.12 15.53 -23.16
C GLY A 701 -14.61 14.43 -24.12
N GLU A 702 -13.94 14.16 -25.24
CA GLU A 702 -14.44 13.18 -26.23
C GLU A 702 -14.15 11.73 -25.85
N ALA A 703 -12.97 11.43 -25.27
CA ALA A 703 -12.64 10.10 -24.81
C ALA A 703 -13.44 9.71 -23.56
N LEU A 704 -13.68 10.67 -22.65
CA LEU A 704 -14.54 10.48 -21.48
C LEU A 704 -16.01 10.30 -21.91
N GLN A 705 -16.49 11.05 -22.92
CA GLN A 705 -17.84 10.90 -23.44
C GLN A 705 -18.10 9.55 -24.12
N ALA A 706 -17.09 8.96 -24.78
CA ALA A 706 -17.21 7.64 -25.41
C ALA A 706 -17.29 6.50 -24.38
N THR A 707 -16.79 6.72 -23.15
CA THR A 707 -16.80 5.72 -22.07
C THR A 707 -17.87 5.96 -21.02
N ARG A 708 -18.49 7.15 -21.02
CA ARG A 708 -19.53 7.55 -20.09
C ARG A 708 -20.89 6.98 -20.51
N TRP A 709 -21.52 6.18 -19.67
CA TRP A 709 -22.88 5.63 -19.86
C TRP A 709 -23.16 5.11 -21.29
N PRO A 710 -22.59 4.00 -21.69
CA PRO A 710 -22.66 3.57 -23.10
C PRO A 710 -24.10 3.38 -23.59
N ALA A 711 -25.04 2.98 -22.74
CA ALA A 711 -26.43 2.76 -23.11
C ALA A 711 -27.24 4.06 -23.26
N ALA A 712 -27.03 5.04 -22.36
CA ALA A 712 -27.85 6.25 -22.28
C ALA A 712 -27.57 7.28 -23.38
N LYS A 713 -26.36 7.32 -23.97
CA LYS A 713 -25.92 8.39 -24.90
C LYS A 713 -25.99 8.05 -26.39
N LEU A 714 -26.30 6.82 -26.71
CA LEU A 714 -26.37 6.32 -28.06
C LEU A 714 -27.46 6.97 -28.92
N PRO A 715 -28.67 7.16 -28.44
CA PRO A 715 -29.75 7.67 -29.24
C PRO A 715 -29.66 9.17 -29.54
N ALA A 716 -28.89 9.93 -28.75
CA ALA A 716 -28.84 11.41 -28.87
C ALA A 716 -28.44 11.91 -30.26
N VAL A 717 -27.68 11.12 -31.02
CA VAL A 717 -27.21 11.51 -32.37
C VAL A 717 -28.23 11.20 -33.45
N HIS A 718 -29.07 10.19 -33.28
CA HIS A 718 -29.94 9.64 -34.34
C HIS A 718 -31.44 9.68 -34.01
N MET A 719 -31.84 9.93 -32.72
CA MET A 719 -33.23 10.11 -32.35
C MET A 719 -33.81 11.35 -32.96
N PRO A 720 -35.02 11.28 -33.57
CA PRO A 720 -35.74 12.47 -34.01
C PRO A 720 -36.03 13.42 -32.82
N ASP A 721 -35.90 14.75 -33.08
CA ASP A 721 -36.21 15.76 -32.06
C ASP A 721 -37.67 15.62 -31.55
N THR A 722 -38.58 15.29 -32.44
CA THR A 722 -40.01 15.08 -32.12
C THR A 722 -40.21 13.97 -31.08
N MET A 723 -39.37 12.92 -31.12
CA MET A 723 -39.47 11.80 -30.15
C MET A 723 -38.88 12.24 -28.81
N ILE A 724 -37.76 12.92 -28.78
CA ILE A 724 -37.13 13.47 -27.56
C ILE A 724 -38.10 14.48 -26.92
N ASP A 725 -38.70 15.36 -27.70
CA ASP A 725 -39.67 16.38 -27.21
C ASP A 725 -40.96 15.73 -26.68
N ALA A 726 -41.44 14.64 -27.31
CA ALA A 726 -42.60 13.88 -26.81
C ALA A 726 -42.27 13.27 -25.43
N TRP A 727 -41.13 12.63 -25.28
CA TRP A 727 -40.71 12.09 -23.98
C TRP A 727 -40.48 13.19 -22.95
N LEU A 728 -39.86 14.29 -23.31
CA LEU A 728 -39.71 15.44 -22.38
C LEU A 728 -41.03 16.09 -21.98
N SER A 729 -42.08 16.01 -22.81
CA SER A 729 -43.41 16.46 -22.43
C SER A 729 -44.01 15.60 -21.33
N GLU A 730 -43.67 14.30 -21.28
CA GLU A 730 -44.16 13.38 -20.27
C GLU A 730 -43.25 13.36 -19.03
N TRP A 731 -41.91 13.44 -19.25
CA TRP A 731 -40.90 13.47 -18.19
C TRP A 731 -40.01 14.73 -18.30
N PRO A 732 -40.48 15.93 -17.97
CA PRO A 732 -39.80 17.20 -18.23
C PRO A 732 -38.49 17.39 -17.43
N SER A 733 -38.35 16.68 -16.32
CA SER A 733 -37.14 16.74 -15.46
C SER A 733 -36.26 15.50 -15.60
N HIS A 734 -36.44 14.67 -16.64
CA HIS A 734 -35.66 13.48 -16.80
C HIS A 734 -34.21 13.79 -17.22
N PRO A 735 -33.20 13.47 -16.41
CA PRO A 735 -31.83 13.96 -16.63
C PRO A 735 -31.22 13.47 -17.94
N ASP A 736 -31.43 12.20 -18.34
CA ASP A 736 -30.84 11.67 -19.57
C ASP A 736 -31.49 12.29 -20.83
N LEU A 737 -32.80 12.51 -20.80
CA LEU A 737 -33.51 13.17 -21.90
C LEU A 737 -33.09 14.65 -22.05
N LEU A 738 -32.96 15.37 -20.94
CA LEU A 738 -32.45 16.72 -20.91
C LEU A 738 -31.02 16.80 -21.46
N GLU A 739 -30.16 15.90 -21.06
CA GLU A 739 -28.78 15.82 -21.59
C GLU A 739 -28.79 15.59 -23.10
N MET A 740 -29.60 14.65 -23.59
CA MET A 740 -29.75 14.38 -25.03
C MET A 740 -30.20 15.63 -25.78
N ARG A 741 -31.21 16.31 -25.30
CA ARG A 741 -31.77 17.53 -25.92
C ARG A 741 -30.74 18.65 -25.97
N ILE A 742 -30.03 18.89 -24.88
CA ILE A 742 -28.98 19.93 -24.81
C ILE A 742 -27.85 19.62 -25.80
N ARG A 743 -27.35 18.38 -25.81
CA ARG A 743 -26.26 17.98 -26.73
C ARG A 743 -26.66 18.11 -28.18
N ARG A 744 -27.92 17.78 -28.50
CA ARG A 744 -28.47 17.99 -29.87
C ARG A 744 -28.46 19.43 -30.26
N ARG A 745 -28.98 20.31 -29.40
CA ARG A 745 -29.02 21.76 -29.65
C ARG A 745 -27.64 22.34 -29.81
N LEU A 746 -26.68 21.98 -28.97
CA LEU A 746 -25.29 22.44 -29.05
C LEU A 746 -24.54 21.94 -30.29
N LYS A 747 -24.99 20.83 -30.89
CA LYS A 747 -24.45 20.39 -32.17
C LYS A 747 -24.91 21.28 -33.33
N ASP A 748 -26.17 21.67 -33.30
CA ASP A 748 -26.78 22.48 -34.35
C ASP A 748 -26.48 23.99 -34.16
N GLN A 749 -26.43 24.44 -32.91
CA GLN A 749 -26.13 25.83 -32.51
C GLN A 749 -25.17 25.80 -31.32
N PRO A 750 -23.86 25.97 -31.54
CA PRO A 750 -22.86 25.91 -30.44
C PRO A 750 -23.03 27.00 -29.37
N GLU A 751 -23.70 28.10 -29.71
CA GLU A 751 -23.93 29.20 -28.79
C GLU A 751 -25.09 28.89 -27.81
N LEU A 752 -24.90 29.25 -26.54
CA LEU A 752 -25.91 29.07 -25.49
C LEU A 752 -27.00 30.16 -25.63
N ASN A 753 -28.04 29.90 -26.43
CA ASN A 753 -29.23 30.73 -26.47
C ASN A 753 -30.11 30.54 -25.20
N GLU A 754 -31.11 31.38 -25.00
CA GLU A 754 -31.98 31.39 -23.84
C GLU A 754 -32.66 30.03 -23.60
N THR A 755 -33.14 29.37 -24.66
CA THR A 755 -33.78 28.05 -24.56
C THR A 755 -32.79 26.98 -24.11
N THR A 756 -31.55 26.99 -24.63
CA THR A 756 -30.51 26.01 -24.21
C THR A 756 -30.09 26.25 -22.76
N ARG A 757 -30.02 27.50 -22.31
CA ARG A 757 -29.77 27.85 -20.91
C ARG A 757 -30.87 27.32 -20.00
N ALA A 758 -32.14 27.47 -20.38
CA ALA A 758 -33.27 26.91 -19.60
C ALA A 758 -33.20 25.38 -19.46
N PHE A 759 -32.83 24.68 -20.55
CA PHE A 759 -32.59 23.22 -20.47
C PHE A 759 -31.39 22.86 -19.58
N LEU A 760 -30.30 23.63 -19.62
CA LEU A 760 -29.13 23.43 -18.74
C LEU A 760 -29.51 23.62 -17.27
N ASP A 761 -30.35 24.60 -16.94
CA ASP A 761 -30.81 24.83 -15.58
C ASP A 761 -31.69 23.68 -15.07
N LEU A 762 -32.60 23.18 -15.90
CA LEU A 762 -33.40 21.99 -15.58
C LEU A 762 -32.52 20.76 -15.40
N TYR A 763 -31.54 20.54 -16.30
CA TYR A 763 -30.60 19.43 -16.19
C TYR A 763 -29.76 19.51 -14.92
N ARG A 764 -29.28 20.69 -14.55
CA ARG A 764 -28.49 20.91 -13.33
C ARG A 764 -29.29 20.59 -12.06
N GLN A 765 -30.60 20.85 -12.07
CA GLN A 765 -31.48 20.47 -10.98
C GLN A 765 -31.74 18.96 -10.96
N ALA A 766 -31.93 18.36 -12.14
CA ALA A 766 -32.19 16.94 -12.28
C ALA A 766 -30.95 16.05 -12.04
N ARG A 767 -29.73 16.59 -12.30
CA ARG A 767 -28.45 15.89 -12.07
C ARG A 767 -27.43 16.84 -11.43
N PRO A 768 -27.60 17.18 -10.14
CA PRO A 768 -26.79 18.19 -9.46
C PRO A 768 -25.30 17.82 -9.32
N VAL A 769 -24.96 16.55 -9.46
CA VAL A 769 -23.57 16.05 -9.33
C VAL A 769 -22.74 16.20 -10.61
N ASP A 770 -23.36 16.54 -11.77
CA ASP A 770 -22.66 16.70 -13.03
C ASP A 770 -22.09 18.12 -13.18
N PRO A 771 -20.75 18.31 -13.29
CA PRO A 771 -20.13 19.60 -13.47
C PRO A 771 -20.28 20.17 -14.88
N TRP A 772 -20.75 19.39 -15.85
CA TRP A 772 -20.82 19.78 -17.25
C TRP A 772 -21.63 21.04 -17.52
N PRO A 773 -22.82 21.26 -16.93
CA PRO A 773 -23.57 22.54 -17.08
C PRO A 773 -22.75 23.73 -16.59
N ASP A 774 -22.07 23.61 -15.45
CA ASP A 774 -21.26 24.71 -14.90
C ASP A 774 -20.04 25.00 -15.79
N GLN A 775 -19.43 24.00 -16.43
CA GLN A 775 -18.38 24.19 -17.42
C GLN A 775 -18.86 25.02 -18.64
N LEU A 776 -20.03 24.68 -19.17
CA LEU A 776 -20.61 25.37 -20.32
C LEU A 776 -21.02 26.81 -19.96
N LEU A 777 -21.68 26.98 -18.81
CA LEU A 777 -22.16 28.29 -18.37
C LEU A 777 -21.02 29.24 -18.01
N ALA A 778 -19.99 28.74 -17.34
CA ALA A 778 -18.77 29.52 -17.07
C ALA A 778 -18.07 29.94 -18.38
N ALA A 779 -17.91 29.01 -19.34
CA ALA A 779 -17.31 29.30 -20.61
C ALA A 779 -18.10 30.37 -21.42
N ALA A 780 -19.41 30.23 -21.46
CA ALA A 780 -20.28 31.19 -22.16
C ALA A 780 -20.27 32.57 -21.49
N ALA A 781 -20.31 32.64 -20.16
CA ALA A 781 -20.24 33.89 -19.42
C ALA A 781 -18.91 34.60 -19.64
N ARG A 782 -17.79 33.85 -19.63
CA ARG A 782 -16.46 34.38 -19.96
C ARG A 782 -16.39 34.95 -21.39
N SER A 783 -16.91 34.19 -22.34
CA SER A 783 -16.91 34.66 -23.75
C SER A 783 -17.73 35.93 -23.97
N ALA A 784 -18.75 36.12 -23.17
CA ALA A 784 -19.60 37.33 -23.17
C ALA A 784 -19.00 38.50 -22.37
N GLY A 785 -17.87 38.26 -21.63
CA GLY A 785 -17.32 39.27 -20.72
C GLY A 785 -18.16 39.48 -19.46
N ASP A 786 -19.14 38.61 -19.19
CA ASP A 786 -19.98 38.65 -17.98
C ASP A 786 -19.35 37.84 -16.84
N PHE A 787 -18.33 38.40 -16.27
CA PHE A 787 -17.57 37.77 -15.21
C PHE A 787 -18.40 37.54 -13.94
N ARG A 788 -19.41 38.38 -13.70
CA ARG A 788 -20.32 38.22 -12.55
C ARG A 788 -21.15 36.94 -12.69
N ALA A 789 -21.62 36.65 -13.90
CA ALA A 789 -22.36 35.42 -14.18
C ALA A 789 -21.46 34.18 -14.17
N ALA A 790 -20.15 34.30 -14.46
CA ALA A 790 -19.20 33.17 -14.42
C ALA A 790 -18.91 32.68 -13.01
N LEU A 791 -18.82 33.56 -12.02
CA LEU A 791 -18.36 33.25 -10.65
C LEU A 791 -19.09 32.09 -9.95
N PRO A 792 -20.44 32.01 -9.92
CA PRO A 792 -21.09 30.88 -9.23
C PRO A 792 -20.78 29.52 -9.86
N HIS A 793 -20.52 29.51 -11.16
CA HIS A 793 -20.12 28.27 -11.88
C HIS A 793 -18.67 27.91 -11.61
N LEU A 794 -17.77 28.87 -11.65
CA LEU A 794 -16.35 28.69 -11.33
C LEU A 794 -16.17 28.19 -9.90
N ARG A 795 -16.88 28.73 -8.91
CA ARG A 795 -16.82 28.28 -7.52
C ARG A 795 -17.23 26.81 -7.37
N ARG A 796 -18.27 26.34 -8.08
CA ARG A 796 -18.66 24.91 -8.04
C ARG A 796 -17.62 24.02 -8.70
N LEU A 797 -16.97 24.47 -9.78
CA LEU A 797 -15.88 23.73 -10.42
C LEU A 797 -14.65 23.68 -9.53
N ASP A 798 -14.30 24.83 -8.93
CA ASP A 798 -13.17 24.95 -8.02
C ASP A 798 -13.34 24.08 -6.76
N ALA A 799 -14.54 23.97 -6.23
CA ALA A 799 -14.82 23.12 -5.06
C ALA A 799 -14.48 21.64 -5.28
N GLN A 800 -14.46 21.17 -6.52
CA GLN A 800 -14.05 19.79 -6.86
C GLN A 800 -12.58 19.66 -7.26
N GLU A 801 -11.87 20.80 -7.45
CA GLU A 801 -10.50 20.80 -7.96
C GLU A 801 -9.49 20.82 -6.81
N GLU A 802 -8.48 19.93 -6.89
CA GLU A 802 -7.44 19.81 -5.87
C GLU A 802 -6.01 19.94 -6.42
N ARG A 803 -5.84 19.88 -7.75
CA ARG A 803 -4.52 19.78 -8.38
C ARG A 803 -4.16 20.93 -9.28
N ASP A 804 -5.16 21.59 -9.86
CA ASP A 804 -4.97 22.71 -10.78
C ASP A 804 -5.50 23.99 -10.14
N PRO A 805 -4.64 25.00 -9.88
CA PRO A 805 -5.05 26.26 -9.29
C PRO A 805 -5.84 27.19 -10.23
N ALA A 806 -6.07 26.77 -11.49
CA ALA A 806 -6.61 27.66 -12.53
C ALA A 806 -7.95 28.29 -12.17
N TYR A 807 -8.91 27.53 -11.64
CA TYR A 807 -10.20 28.06 -11.22
C TYR A 807 -10.07 29.02 -10.04
N ALA A 808 -9.29 28.64 -9.03
CA ALA A 808 -9.05 29.47 -7.86
C ALA A 808 -8.37 30.82 -8.24
N LEU A 809 -7.37 30.79 -9.14
CA LEU A 809 -6.71 31.98 -9.66
C LEU A 809 -7.66 32.89 -10.49
N GLU A 810 -8.54 32.29 -11.28
CA GLU A 810 -9.52 33.02 -12.03
C GLU A 810 -10.53 33.70 -11.10
N ILE A 811 -11.07 32.97 -10.13
CA ILE A 811 -11.96 33.53 -9.12
C ILE A 811 -11.29 34.69 -8.38
N ALA A 812 -10.05 34.52 -7.94
CA ALA A 812 -9.29 35.54 -7.22
C ALA A 812 -9.18 36.86 -8.03
N ARG A 813 -8.88 36.76 -9.31
CA ARG A 813 -8.79 37.94 -10.20
C ARG A 813 -10.16 38.65 -10.38
N LEU A 814 -11.21 37.87 -10.63
CA LEU A 814 -12.56 38.37 -10.81
C LEU A 814 -13.13 39.02 -9.54
N GLU A 815 -12.89 38.39 -8.38
CA GLU A 815 -13.32 38.96 -7.11
C GLU A 815 -12.55 40.26 -6.76
N ARG A 816 -11.24 40.28 -7.05
CA ARG A 816 -10.40 41.50 -6.91
C ARG A 816 -10.90 42.65 -7.79
N GLU A 817 -11.17 42.39 -9.07
CA GLU A 817 -11.72 43.38 -10.01
C GLU A 817 -13.10 43.91 -9.56
N ALA A 818 -13.88 43.06 -8.88
CA ALA A 818 -15.17 43.42 -8.31
C ALA A 818 -15.06 44.16 -6.95
N GLY A 819 -13.84 44.37 -6.43
CA GLY A 819 -13.59 45.03 -5.13
C GLY A 819 -13.91 44.14 -3.92
N ARG A 820 -14.13 42.87 -4.09
CA ARG A 820 -14.36 41.87 -3.02
C ARG A 820 -13.05 41.23 -2.59
N THR A 821 -12.25 42.00 -1.85
CA THR A 821 -10.88 41.63 -1.51
C THR A 821 -10.78 40.39 -0.59
N SER A 822 -11.76 40.17 0.31
CA SER A 822 -11.78 38.99 1.19
C SER A 822 -12.01 37.70 0.42
N GLU A 823 -12.96 37.69 -0.50
CA GLU A 823 -13.26 36.53 -1.35
C GLU A 823 -12.12 36.27 -2.35
N ALA A 824 -11.49 37.35 -2.84
CA ALA A 824 -10.31 37.23 -3.68
C ALA A 824 -9.13 36.62 -2.92
N LEU A 825 -8.95 36.99 -1.65
CA LEU A 825 -7.90 36.46 -0.80
C LEU A 825 -8.14 34.96 -0.51
N GLU A 826 -9.35 34.56 -0.16
CA GLU A 826 -9.69 33.15 0.06
C GLU A 826 -9.37 32.29 -1.16
N ALA A 827 -9.75 32.76 -2.35
CA ALA A 827 -9.51 32.03 -3.59
C ALA A 827 -8.00 31.91 -3.92
N VAL A 828 -7.23 33.00 -3.78
CA VAL A 828 -5.78 32.96 -4.07
C VAL A 828 -5.00 32.18 -3.03
N GLU A 829 -5.45 32.12 -1.76
CA GLU A 829 -4.87 31.25 -0.74
C GLU A 829 -5.06 29.77 -1.10
N LYS A 830 -6.22 29.37 -1.61
CA LYS A 830 -6.42 28.02 -2.15
C LYS A 830 -5.46 27.74 -3.30
N ALA A 831 -5.34 28.67 -4.25
CA ALA A 831 -4.38 28.53 -5.35
C ALA A 831 -2.94 28.34 -4.85
N ALA A 832 -2.54 29.11 -3.84
CA ALA A 832 -1.22 29.02 -3.21
C ALA A 832 -1.01 27.72 -2.38
N ARG A 833 -2.08 27.08 -1.90
CA ARG A 833 -2.00 25.74 -1.29
C ARG A 833 -1.79 24.66 -2.36
N ILE A 834 -2.43 24.81 -3.53
CA ILE A 834 -2.29 23.85 -4.64
C ILE A 834 -0.91 23.96 -5.30
N ASP A 835 -0.48 25.16 -5.65
CA ASP A 835 0.82 25.42 -6.28
C ASP A 835 1.53 26.59 -5.58
N GLY A 836 2.07 26.30 -4.41
CA GLY A 836 2.76 27.28 -3.57
C GLY A 836 4.16 27.65 -4.05
N TYR A 837 4.66 26.97 -5.07
CA TYR A 837 5.98 27.22 -5.68
C TYR A 837 5.90 28.15 -6.91
N ASP A 838 4.70 28.52 -7.37
CA ASP A 838 4.53 29.45 -8.46
C ASP A 838 4.67 30.91 -7.98
N PRO A 839 5.73 31.65 -8.43
CA PRO A 839 5.91 33.04 -8.04
C PRO A 839 4.74 33.96 -8.44
N ALA A 840 4.11 33.71 -9.58
CA ALA A 840 2.99 34.56 -10.05
C ALA A 840 1.77 34.44 -9.13
N THR A 841 1.48 33.24 -8.63
CA THR A 841 0.45 32.97 -7.62
C THR A 841 0.76 33.72 -6.32
N ARG A 842 2.02 33.66 -5.86
CA ARG A 842 2.47 34.34 -4.64
C ARG A 842 2.45 35.87 -4.78
N GLU A 843 2.81 36.43 -5.96
CA GLU A 843 2.71 37.87 -6.21
C GLU A 843 1.25 38.36 -6.20
N LEU A 844 0.36 37.61 -6.83
CA LEU A 844 -1.07 37.91 -6.80
C LEU A 844 -1.62 37.87 -5.37
N ALA A 845 -1.26 36.87 -4.60
CA ALA A 845 -1.68 36.71 -3.21
C ALA A 845 -1.18 37.85 -2.33
N ALA A 846 0.10 38.24 -2.46
CA ALA A 846 0.66 39.36 -1.74
C ALA A 846 -0.05 40.67 -2.07
N ALA A 847 -0.36 40.91 -3.35
CA ALA A 847 -1.06 42.12 -3.80
C ALA A 847 -2.48 42.18 -3.23
N ILE A 848 -3.25 41.10 -3.33
CA ILE A 848 -4.62 41.03 -2.79
C ILE A 848 -4.61 41.19 -1.26
N ALA A 849 -3.66 40.55 -0.56
CA ALA A 849 -3.55 40.67 0.89
C ALA A 849 -3.24 42.12 1.34
N ILE A 850 -2.41 42.87 0.59
CA ILE A 850 -2.16 44.28 0.86
C ILE A 850 -3.45 45.12 0.64
N GLU A 851 -4.20 44.84 -0.41
CA GLU A 851 -5.47 45.50 -0.70
C GLU A 851 -6.57 45.19 0.34
N ALA A 852 -6.50 44.01 0.95
CA ALA A 852 -7.40 43.57 2.01
C ALA A 852 -6.97 44.02 3.43
N ASP A 853 -5.87 44.78 3.55
CA ASP A 853 -5.22 45.17 4.83
C ASP A 853 -4.75 43.99 5.71
N GLU A 854 -4.55 42.82 5.07
CA GLU A 854 -4.07 41.58 5.70
C GLU A 854 -2.54 41.51 5.65
N LEU A 855 -1.87 42.42 6.38
CA LEU A 855 -0.42 42.62 6.28
C LEU A 855 0.40 41.41 6.67
N ALA A 856 -0.07 40.57 7.61
CA ALA A 856 0.59 39.35 8.01
C ALA A 856 0.63 38.35 6.86
N THR A 857 -0.48 38.17 6.17
CA THR A 857 -0.63 37.31 4.98
C THR A 857 0.23 37.83 3.83
N ALA A 858 0.20 39.15 3.55
CA ALA A 858 1.06 39.76 2.54
C ALA A 858 2.55 39.49 2.83
N MET A 859 2.97 39.65 4.09
CA MET A 859 4.34 39.40 4.52
C MET A 859 4.76 37.95 4.34
N ARG A 860 3.86 36.99 4.61
CA ARG A 860 4.06 35.55 4.38
C ARG A 860 4.36 35.27 2.90
N HIS A 861 3.55 35.78 1.99
CA HIS A 861 3.76 35.57 0.56
C HIS A 861 5.03 36.26 0.05
N LEU A 862 5.36 37.45 0.54
CA LEU A 862 6.61 38.13 0.15
C LEU A 862 7.86 37.40 0.68
N ARG A 863 7.79 36.76 1.85
CA ARG A 863 8.87 35.91 2.35
C ARG A 863 9.02 34.66 1.48
N ALA A 864 7.90 34.05 1.09
CA ALA A 864 7.90 32.90 0.16
C ALA A 864 8.53 33.31 -1.19
N LEU A 865 8.14 34.43 -1.76
CA LEU A 865 8.74 34.99 -3.00
C LEU A 865 10.25 35.17 -2.88
N ARG A 866 10.75 35.68 -1.76
CA ARG A 866 12.20 35.84 -1.54
C ARG A 866 12.94 34.50 -1.54
N LEU A 867 12.29 33.41 -1.11
CA LEU A 867 12.86 32.07 -1.17
C LEU A 867 12.83 31.48 -2.59
N LEU A 868 11.75 31.74 -3.33
CA LEU A 868 11.57 31.23 -4.68
C LEU A 868 12.40 32.01 -5.72
N GLU A 869 12.53 33.33 -5.52
CA GLU A 869 13.22 34.27 -6.42
C GLU A 869 14.24 35.12 -5.62
N PRO A 870 15.33 34.55 -5.11
CA PRO A 870 16.28 35.26 -4.24
C PRO A 870 16.98 36.44 -4.95
N GLU A 871 17.06 36.45 -6.27
CA GLU A 871 17.67 37.49 -7.07
C GLU A 871 16.80 38.75 -7.21
N VAL A 872 15.49 38.66 -6.93
CA VAL A 872 14.54 39.75 -7.17
C VAL A 872 14.51 40.71 -5.98
N GLN A 873 15.25 41.81 -6.06
CA GLN A 873 15.39 42.81 -4.99
C GLN A 873 14.05 43.49 -4.61
N ARG A 874 13.11 43.60 -5.56
CA ARG A 874 11.77 44.16 -5.32
C ARG A 874 11.08 43.50 -4.12
N HIS A 875 11.20 42.20 -3.94
CA HIS A 875 10.56 41.49 -2.83
C HIS A 875 11.14 41.94 -1.47
N VAL A 876 12.46 42.15 -1.39
CA VAL A 876 13.12 42.65 -0.19
C VAL A 876 12.69 44.06 0.15
N GLU A 877 12.52 44.92 -0.87
CA GLU A 877 12.05 46.27 -0.70
C GLU A 877 10.60 46.33 -0.20
N GLN A 878 9.73 45.51 -0.76
CA GLN A 878 8.33 45.38 -0.32
C GLN A 878 8.24 44.91 1.13
N ILE A 879 9.03 43.90 1.52
CA ILE A 879 9.12 43.42 2.91
C ILE A 879 9.52 44.59 3.84
N LYS A 880 10.61 45.32 3.52
CA LYS A 880 11.06 46.45 4.28
C LYS A 880 10.00 47.58 4.40
N ARG A 881 9.22 47.76 3.35
CA ARG A 881 8.15 48.77 3.35
C ARG A 881 7.03 48.37 4.32
N LEU A 882 6.57 47.11 4.26
CA LEU A 882 5.50 46.61 5.14
C LEU A 882 5.94 46.54 6.61
N GLN A 883 7.22 46.30 6.89
CA GLN A 883 7.75 46.31 8.24
C GLN A 883 7.77 47.71 8.90
N ARG A 884 7.59 48.78 8.12
CA ARG A 884 7.56 50.16 8.63
C ARG A 884 6.14 50.68 8.87
N LEU A 885 5.13 49.96 8.35
CA LEU A 885 3.71 50.17 8.60
C LEU A 885 3.28 49.48 9.86
#